data_2404bc58ce1b43d9ab4155dc4e3c13f7
#
_entry.id   2404bc58ce1b43d9ab4155dc4e3c13f7
#
_cell.length_a   1.000
_cell.length_b   1.000
_cell.length_c   1.000
_cell.angle_alpha   90.00
_cell.angle_beta   90.00
_cell.angle_gamma   90.00
#
_symmetry.space_group_name_H-M   'P 1'
#
loop_
_entity.id
_entity.type
_entity.pdbx_description
1 polymer ?
#
loop_
_entity_poly.entity_id
_entity_poly.type
_entity_poly.pdbx_seq_one_letter_code
_entity_poly.pdbx_strand_id
1 'polypeptide(L)'
;MTLSAERPHEVEKESFVPPASNAVSRRRGGGWLSQHVGTAIVAGFLGYLLGHWLGNYISSGYPVVTNTGQNSIADLMALIFMVVGWLAGIGALNYPLAKLVGREAKDDVELTGWSKYFRFNLDHKVVGLQYVLGVLLFLFTGGLLAMAIRTELLNPTTHVFSADTYIKIVSEHGTIMMMMASSVVIGPLGNYFVPLMIGARRMAFPRIEAFSLWVFLAGYMVIFSALPFGGFPTGWTGYAPLQTQAGPGMVSYLFGFFVIGLGMMAAGFNLAATIINYRAPGMTWSRVPVFVWSILATAALLTLATPVLVAGGLFGLLDKTVQTAFYVTEHGGSSYLWQNLFWFFGHPEVYIMALPGFGIVGEIIPVFCRKPLFAYRIAAAGMIGVALLSFFVWQHHLFQSGIDPDMRPLFMLTTELISIPTGFIFLVGMGTLYRAKIRFEVPMLFCMAVYFNFLIGGVSGVFLSDVPVNVTVHGGFFVLSHFHYTIMGGLIFAFMAGLYFWLPKMTGRVMNKRLGLWHFWTMFVFFNLTFFPMFIIGLLGQPRRVFTYAKNLQTLNDFSSISAFLLGASFLIFFANLMWSQFINPKKSPANPWESLGLEWQTATPIPPHNFDRIPVIMTDPYHYSEAGAPALADFGDDDFVHTSSGSTTSGDGSA
;
A
#
# COMPACT_ATOMS: atom_id res chain seq x y z
N MET A 1 55.16 20.50 8.34
CA MET A 1 54.06 20.98 7.50
C MET A 1 52.79 20.98 8.36
N THR A 2 52.48 22.11 8.92
CA THR A 2 51.34 22.38 9.80
C THR A 2 50.12 22.70 8.93
N LEU A 3 49.13 21.85 8.94
CA LEU A 3 47.83 22.10 8.33
C LEU A 3 47.00 22.93 9.30
N SER A 4 46.71 24.18 8.91
CA SER A 4 45.79 25.08 9.59
C SER A 4 44.33 24.56 9.45
N ALA A 5 43.67 24.39 10.59
CA ALA A 5 42.23 24.10 10.66
C ALA A 5 41.45 25.37 10.25
N GLU A 6 40.80 25.32 9.09
CA GLU A 6 39.78 26.30 8.72
C GLU A 6 38.51 26.06 9.54
N ARG A 7 38.00 27.15 10.15
CA ARG A 7 36.72 27.14 10.87
C ARG A 7 35.58 26.97 9.87
N PRO A 8 34.50 26.27 10.24
CA PRO A 8 33.33 26.17 9.39
C PRO A 8 32.65 27.53 9.25
N HIS A 9 32.32 27.90 8.01
CA HIS A 9 31.53 29.08 7.70
C HIS A 9 30.21 29.05 8.48
N GLU A 10 29.96 30.13 9.25
CA GLU A 10 28.64 30.44 9.79
C GLU A 10 27.70 30.70 8.61
N VAL A 11 26.77 29.78 8.37
CA VAL A 11 25.64 30.00 7.50
C VAL A 11 24.73 30.99 8.20
N GLU A 12 24.66 32.21 7.69
CA GLU A 12 23.72 33.26 8.10
C GLU A 12 22.30 32.61 8.18
N LYS A 13 21.76 32.66 9.37
CA LYS A 13 20.34 32.32 9.62
C LYS A 13 19.51 33.45 9.04
N GLU A 14 19.12 33.36 7.77
CA GLU A 14 17.97 34.13 7.32
C GLU A 14 16.79 33.80 8.21
N SER A 15 16.41 34.72 9.05
CA SER A 15 15.19 34.69 9.85
C SER A 15 14.00 34.77 8.88
N PHE A 16 13.44 33.63 8.53
CA PHE A 16 12.20 33.58 7.77
C PHE A 16 11.07 34.14 8.64
N VAL A 17 10.79 35.43 8.46
CA VAL A 17 9.56 36.06 8.96
C VAL A 17 8.41 35.54 8.10
N PRO A 18 7.45 34.80 8.65
CA PRO A 18 6.29 34.40 7.86
C PRO A 18 5.54 35.66 7.43
N PRO A 19 5.07 35.76 6.17
CA PRO A 19 4.23 36.88 5.76
C PRO A 19 3.01 36.92 6.67
N ALA A 20 2.69 38.12 7.17
CA ALA A 20 1.54 38.39 8.02
C ALA A 20 0.30 37.70 7.44
N SER A 21 -0.48 37.06 8.31
CA SER A 21 -1.71 36.36 7.96
C SER A 21 -2.68 37.34 7.30
N ASN A 22 -2.61 37.44 5.98
CA ASN A 22 -3.70 38.03 5.21
C ASN A 22 -4.91 37.13 5.43
N ALA A 23 -5.97 37.69 5.96
CA ALA A 23 -7.22 37.03 6.24
C ALA A 23 -7.63 36.17 5.03
N VAL A 24 -7.45 34.86 5.16
CA VAL A 24 -7.84 33.89 4.13
C VAL A 24 -9.34 34.06 3.92
N SER A 25 -9.74 34.55 2.77
CA SER A 25 -11.13 34.70 2.43
C SER A 25 -11.76 33.32 2.41
N ARG A 26 -12.59 33.02 3.44
CA ARG A 26 -13.40 31.81 3.53
C ARG A 26 -14.43 31.82 2.39
N ARG A 27 -14.03 31.40 1.21
CA ARG A 27 -14.99 31.10 0.15
C ARG A 27 -15.70 29.79 0.49
N ARG A 28 -17.00 29.88 0.80
CA ARG A 28 -17.92 28.73 0.77
C ARG A 28 -17.78 28.05 -0.58
N GLY A 29 -17.68 26.72 -0.57
CA GLY A 29 -17.41 25.88 -1.73
C GLY A 29 -18.11 26.35 -2.98
N GLY A 30 -17.33 26.51 -4.07
CA GLY A 30 -17.81 26.98 -5.36
C GLY A 30 -18.95 26.13 -5.88
N GLY A 31 -19.76 26.73 -6.76
CA GLY A 31 -20.94 26.13 -7.36
C GLY A 31 -20.68 24.80 -8.07
N TRP A 32 -21.69 24.24 -8.66
CA TRP A 32 -21.76 22.91 -9.30
C TRP A 32 -20.61 22.58 -10.29
N LEU A 33 -19.90 23.59 -10.79
CA LEU A 33 -18.71 23.47 -11.66
C LEU A 33 -17.37 23.43 -10.91
N SER A 34 -17.35 23.33 -9.58
CA SER A 34 -16.09 23.20 -8.83
C SER A 34 -15.49 21.80 -9.01
N GLN A 35 -14.18 21.73 -9.27
CA GLN A 35 -13.44 20.49 -9.48
C GLN A 35 -13.53 19.57 -8.24
N HIS A 36 -14.08 18.38 -8.44
CA HIS A 36 -14.23 17.33 -7.42
C HIS A 36 -14.38 15.96 -8.10
N VAL A 37 -14.49 14.88 -7.33
CA VAL A 37 -14.63 13.50 -7.85
C VAL A 37 -15.75 13.38 -8.91
N GLY A 38 -16.91 14.01 -8.72
CA GLY A 38 -18.00 13.96 -9.71
C GLY A 38 -17.62 14.60 -11.05
N THR A 39 -16.95 15.76 -11.04
CA THR A 39 -16.44 16.38 -12.28
C THR A 39 -15.32 15.56 -12.91
N ALA A 40 -14.49 14.87 -12.09
CA ALA A 40 -13.47 13.96 -12.58
C ALA A 40 -14.07 12.75 -13.31
N ILE A 41 -15.12 12.14 -12.75
CA ILE A 41 -15.84 11.03 -13.39
C ILE A 41 -16.43 11.47 -14.74
N VAL A 42 -17.13 12.60 -14.78
CA VAL A 42 -17.74 13.12 -16.02
C VAL A 42 -16.67 13.46 -17.07
N ALA A 43 -15.61 14.16 -16.67
CA ALA A 43 -14.53 14.54 -17.59
C ALA A 43 -13.73 13.30 -18.06
N GLY A 44 -13.54 12.31 -17.20
CA GLY A 44 -12.94 11.04 -17.58
C GLY A 44 -13.79 10.28 -18.60
N PHE A 45 -15.10 10.20 -18.38
CA PHE A 45 -16.01 9.55 -19.33
C PHE A 45 -16.07 10.28 -20.69
N LEU A 46 -16.16 11.61 -20.69
CA LEU A 46 -16.12 12.40 -21.94
C LEU A 46 -14.75 12.24 -22.63
N GLY A 47 -13.67 12.20 -21.85
CA GLY A 47 -12.32 11.90 -22.36
C GLY A 47 -12.27 10.53 -23.03
N TYR A 48 -12.83 9.49 -22.39
CA TYR A 48 -12.92 8.15 -22.98
C TYR A 48 -13.61 8.17 -24.35
N LEU A 49 -14.78 8.81 -24.45
CA LEU A 49 -15.53 8.89 -25.72
C LEU A 49 -14.74 9.64 -26.80
N LEU A 50 -14.13 10.78 -26.45
CA LEU A 50 -13.30 11.57 -27.36
C LEU A 50 -12.07 10.77 -27.83
N GLY A 51 -11.37 10.12 -26.90
CA GLY A 51 -10.19 9.32 -27.20
C GLY A 51 -10.52 8.12 -28.10
N HIS A 52 -11.62 7.45 -27.82
CA HIS A 52 -12.09 6.33 -28.66
C HIS A 52 -12.43 6.78 -30.09
N TRP A 53 -13.16 7.90 -30.23
CA TRP A 53 -13.46 8.50 -31.52
C TRP A 53 -12.17 8.88 -32.28
N LEU A 54 -11.26 9.60 -31.61
CA LEU A 54 -10.00 10.02 -32.21
C LEU A 54 -9.12 8.82 -32.60
N GLY A 55 -9.04 7.80 -31.74
CA GLY A 55 -8.29 6.59 -32.01
C GLY A 55 -8.82 5.82 -33.23
N ASN A 56 -10.15 5.71 -33.38
CA ASN A 56 -10.77 5.14 -34.59
C ASN A 56 -10.47 5.98 -35.83
N TYR A 57 -10.47 7.30 -35.71
CA TYR A 57 -10.13 8.19 -36.84
C TYR A 57 -8.67 8.02 -37.27
N ILE A 58 -7.73 8.01 -36.32
CA ILE A 58 -6.29 7.82 -36.59
C ILE A 58 -6.03 6.45 -37.21
N SER A 59 -6.65 5.41 -36.72
CA SER A 59 -6.45 4.03 -37.19
C SER A 59 -7.22 3.68 -38.46
N SER A 60 -8.14 4.52 -38.92
CA SER A 60 -8.92 4.27 -40.14
C SER A 60 -8.07 4.18 -41.43
N GLY A 61 -6.86 4.76 -41.42
CA GLY A 61 -5.89 4.67 -42.51
C GLY A 61 -4.90 3.51 -42.42
N TYR A 62 -4.94 2.71 -41.35
CA TYR A 62 -4.02 1.60 -41.11
C TYR A 62 -4.80 0.33 -40.79
N PRO A 63 -4.51 -0.81 -41.46
CA PRO A 63 -5.19 -2.07 -41.16
C PRO A 63 -4.64 -2.70 -39.86
N VAL A 64 -4.79 -2.02 -38.74
CA VAL A 64 -4.49 -2.59 -37.43
C VAL A 64 -5.73 -3.36 -36.95
N VAL A 65 -6.04 -4.41 -37.69
CA VAL A 65 -7.07 -5.36 -37.27
C VAL A 65 -6.37 -6.46 -36.49
N THR A 66 -6.55 -6.44 -35.18
CA THR A 66 -6.22 -7.63 -34.39
C THR A 66 -7.13 -8.78 -34.83
N ASN A 67 -6.71 -10.02 -34.68
CA ASN A 67 -7.48 -11.22 -35.03
C ASN A 67 -8.88 -11.28 -34.35
N THR A 68 -9.19 -10.33 -33.49
CA THR A 68 -10.45 -10.20 -32.75
C THR A 68 -11.37 -9.10 -33.31
N GLY A 69 -11.02 -8.43 -34.41
CA GLY A 69 -11.81 -7.33 -34.98
C GLY A 69 -11.84 -6.03 -34.14
N GLN A 70 -10.97 -5.90 -33.14
CA GLN A 70 -10.93 -4.78 -32.23
C GLN A 70 -9.77 -3.84 -32.51
N ASN A 71 -10.04 -2.53 -32.32
CA ASN A 71 -9.08 -1.47 -32.54
C ASN A 71 -8.33 -1.12 -31.25
N SER A 72 -7.21 -1.82 -30.99
CA SER A 72 -6.41 -1.59 -29.79
C SER A 72 -5.84 -0.16 -29.67
N ILE A 73 -5.68 0.56 -30.79
CA ILE A 73 -5.27 1.97 -30.80
C ILE A 73 -6.42 2.82 -30.25
N ALA A 74 -7.65 2.57 -30.70
CA ALA A 74 -8.83 3.28 -30.20
C ALA A 74 -9.04 3.02 -28.71
N ASP A 75 -8.85 1.79 -28.25
CA ASP A 75 -8.93 1.43 -26.83
C ASP A 75 -7.85 2.16 -25.99
N LEU A 76 -6.61 2.17 -26.45
CA LEU A 76 -5.53 2.87 -25.76
C LEU A 76 -5.76 4.39 -25.70
N MET A 77 -6.16 5.00 -26.83
CA MET A 77 -6.48 6.43 -26.88
C MET A 77 -7.65 6.79 -25.97
N ALA A 78 -8.68 5.94 -25.92
CA ALA A 78 -9.81 6.10 -25.00
C ALA A 78 -9.34 6.12 -23.52
N LEU A 79 -8.47 5.20 -23.12
CA LEU A 79 -7.95 5.11 -21.77
C LEU A 79 -7.02 6.28 -21.43
N ILE A 80 -6.13 6.71 -22.35
CA ILE A 80 -5.28 7.89 -22.17
C ILE A 80 -6.16 9.14 -21.92
N PHE A 81 -7.14 9.40 -22.77
CA PHE A 81 -8.00 10.56 -22.63
C PHE A 81 -8.92 10.45 -21.42
N MET A 82 -9.30 9.25 -21.00
CA MET A 82 -10.00 9.02 -19.73
C MET A 82 -9.16 9.47 -18.53
N VAL A 83 -7.90 9.07 -18.46
CA VAL A 83 -6.97 9.45 -17.38
C VAL A 83 -6.71 10.96 -17.39
N VAL A 84 -6.46 11.54 -18.55
CA VAL A 84 -6.26 13.00 -18.69
C VAL A 84 -7.51 13.77 -18.27
N GLY A 85 -8.69 13.34 -18.73
CA GLY A 85 -9.99 13.92 -18.34
C GLY A 85 -10.23 13.83 -16.82
N TRP A 86 -9.95 12.66 -16.22
CA TRP A 86 -10.03 12.46 -14.77
C TRP A 86 -9.12 13.44 -14.01
N LEU A 87 -7.85 13.55 -14.38
CA LEU A 87 -6.89 14.45 -13.75
C LEU A 87 -7.24 15.92 -13.94
N ALA A 88 -7.77 16.30 -15.12
CA ALA A 88 -8.28 17.63 -15.36
C ALA A 88 -9.52 17.94 -14.51
N GLY A 89 -10.48 17.01 -14.47
CA GLY A 89 -11.73 17.14 -13.71
C GLY A 89 -11.53 17.24 -12.20
N ILE A 90 -10.52 16.56 -11.63
CA ILE A 90 -10.18 16.69 -10.22
C ILE A 90 -9.34 17.94 -9.90
N GLY A 91 -8.75 18.59 -10.92
CA GLY A 91 -7.92 19.78 -10.76
C GLY A 91 -6.40 19.51 -10.65
N ALA A 92 -5.96 18.30 -10.84
CA ALA A 92 -4.54 17.94 -10.76
C ALA A 92 -3.68 18.65 -11.82
N LEU A 93 -4.27 18.97 -12.98
CA LEU A 93 -3.58 19.63 -14.08
C LEU A 93 -3.58 21.17 -13.99
N ASN A 94 -4.29 21.79 -13.05
CA ASN A 94 -4.40 23.25 -12.95
C ASN A 94 -3.05 23.94 -12.80
N TYR A 95 -2.22 23.45 -11.90
CA TYR A 95 -0.91 24.04 -11.62
C TYR A 95 0.06 23.90 -12.82
N PRO A 96 0.31 22.70 -13.37
CA PRO A 96 1.22 22.57 -14.51
C PRO A 96 0.73 23.35 -15.74
N LEU A 97 -0.58 23.35 -16.02
CA LEU A 97 -1.12 24.13 -17.15
C LEU A 97 -1.00 25.63 -16.94
N ALA A 98 -1.25 26.15 -15.72
CA ALA A 98 -1.05 27.56 -15.41
C ALA A 98 0.41 28.00 -15.63
N LYS A 99 1.36 27.17 -15.16
CA LYS A 99 2.80 27.44 -15.37
C LYS A 99 3.20 27.39 -16.83
N LEU A 100 2.67 26.43 -17.59
CA LEU A 100 2.95 26.30 -19.03
C LEU A 100 2.51 27.54 -19.82
N VAL A 101 1.39 28.17 -19.44
CA VAL A 101 0.88 29.38 -20.10
C VAL A 101 1.36 30.68 -19.41
N GLY A 102 2.36 30.62 -18.53
CA GLY A 102 2.96 31.79 -17.86
C GLY A 102 2.04 32.50 -16.86
N ARG A 103 0.99 31.82 -16.36
CA ARG A 103 0.08 32.37 -15.36
C ARG A 103 0.52 31.98 -13.95
N GLU A 104 0.28 32.84 -12.98
CA GLU A 104 0.38 32.46 -11.58
C GLU A 104 -0.71 31.44 -11.27
N ALA A 105 -0.28 30.28 -10.78
CA ALA A 105 -1.23 29.32 -10.23
C ALA A 105 -1.77 29.92 -8.92
N LYS A 106 -3.10 30.05 -8.81
CA LYS A 106 -3.70 30.44 -7.53
C LYS A 106 -3.34 29.41 -6.49
N ASP A 107 -2.78 29.87 -5.38
CA ASP A 107 -2.51 29.01 -4.24
C ASP A 107 -3.81 28.39 -3.73
N ASP A 108 -3.67 27.18 -3.16
CA ASP A 108 -4.81 26.39 -2.79
C ASP A 108 -5.65 27.09 -1.74
N VAL A 109 -6.93 27.14 -2.00
CA VAL A 109 -7.92 27.57 -1.01
C VAL A 109 -8.00 26.52 0.07
N GLU A 110 -7.83 26.90 1.33
CA GLU A 110 -8.03 26.00 2.45
C GLU A 110 -9.47 25.46 2.44
N LEU A 111 -9.61 24.19 2.05
CA LEU A 111 -10.90 23.54 1.94
C LEU A 111 -11.35 23.10 3.34
N THR A 112 -12.56 23.50 3.74
CA THR A 112 -13.16 23.11 5.02
C THR A 112 -14.30 22.12 4.81
N GLY A 113 -14.63 21.37 5.88
CA GLY A 113 -15.72 20.40 5.87
C GLY A 113 -15.43 19.13 5.06
N TRP A 114 -16.48 18.37 4.73
CA TRP A 114 -16.37 17.08 4.05
C TRP A 114 -15.89 17.18 2.59
N SER A 115 -16.10 18.34 1.94
CA SER A 115 -15.73 18.54 0.54
C SER A 115 -14.24 18.37 0.26
N LYS A 116 -13.38 18.62 1.25
CA LYS A 116 -11.92 18.45 1.12
C LYS A 116 -11.49 17.02 0.77
N TYR A 117 -12.25 16.01 1.21
CA TYR A 117 -11.95 14.60 0.95
C TYR A 117 -12.31 14.14 -0.47
N PHE A 118 -13.03 14.94 -1.22
CA PHE A 118 -13.47 14.63 -2.59
C PHE A 118 -12.86 15.56 -3.65
N ARG A 119 -11.74 16.23 -3.30
CA ARG A 119 -11.06 17.21 -4.16
C ARG A 119 -9.56 17.00 -4.10
N PHE A 120 -8.87 17.56 -5.08
CA PHE A 120 -7.40 17.69 -5.02
C PHE A 120 -7.02 18.52 -3.81
N ASN A 121 -6.14 18.01 -2.95
CA ASN A 121 -5.76 18.65 -1.70
C ASN A 121 -4.27 18.45 -1.44
N LEU A 122 -3.60 19.44 -0.86
CA LEU A 122 -2.16 19.41 -0.60
C LEU A 122 -1.80 19.08 0.85
N ASP A 123 -2.79 18.95 1.73
CA ASP A 123 -2.55 18.48 3.10
C ASP A 123 -2.37 16.95 3.10
N HIS A 124 -1.17 16.50 3.44
CA HIS A 124 -0.83 15.07 3.47
C HIS A 124 -1.77 14.24 4.36
N LYS A 125 -2.38 14.85 5.38
CA LYS A 125 -3.36 14.19 6.24
C LYS A 125 -4.67 13.92 5.51
N VAL A 126 -5.11 14.88 4.69
CA VAL A 126 -6.30 14.71 3.84
C VAL A 126 -6.01 13.68 2.76
N VAL A 127 -4.84 13.75 2.11
CA VAL A 127 -4.40 12.78 1.10
C VAL A 127 -4.32 11.37 1.69
N GLY A 128 -3.73 11.22 2.89
CA GLY A 128 -3.70 9.93 3.59
C GLY A 128 -5.09 9.35 3.85
N LEU A 129 -6.07 10.18 4.28
CA LEU A 129 -7.47 9.73 4.45
C LEU A 129 -8.17 9.41 3.12
N GLN A 130 -7.88 10.13 2.06
CA GLN A 130 -8.35 9.81 0.71
C GLN A 130 -7.80 8.45 0.24
N TYR A 131 -6.53 8.15 0.52
CA TYR A 131 -5.94 6.82 0.30
C TYR A 131 -6.62 5.73 1.13
N VAL A 132 -6.94 5.98 2.42
CA VAL A 132 -7.70 5.02 3.25
C VAL A 132 -9.01 4.63 2.56
N LEU A 133 -9.78 5.63 2.09
CA LEU A 133 -11.05 5.39 1.41
C LEU A 133 -10.87 4.59 0.11
N GLY A 134 -9.87 4.96 -0.71
CA GLY A 134 -9.55 4.26 -1.96
C GLY A 134 -9.14 2.81 -1.72
N VAL A 135 -8.22 2.58 -0.78
CA VAL A 135 -7.74 1.24 -0.42
C VAL A 135 -8.87 0.36 0.12
N LEU A 136 -9.73 0.89 1.00
CA LEU A 136 -10.87 0.11 1.51
C LEU A 136 -11.88 -0.23 0.41
N LEU A 137 -12.12 0.68 -0.55
CA LEU A 137 -12.97 0.42 -1.71
C LEU A 137 -12.40 -0.73 -2.57
N PHE A 138 -11.12 -0.70 -2.87
CA PHE A 138 -10.48 -1.73 -3.69
C PHE A 138 -10.35 -3.06 -2.97
N LEU A 139 -10.05 -3.04 -1.67
CA LEU A 139 -10.08 -4.23 -0.82
C LEU A 139 -11.46 -4.89 -0.81
N PHE A 140 -12.52 -4.09 -0.73
CA PHE A 140 -13.89 -4.59 -0.81
C PHE A 140 -14.21 -5.17 -2.20
N THR A 141 -13.87 -4.46 -3.27
CA THR A 141 -14.13 -4.90 -4.65
C THR A 141 -13.36 -6.18 -4.99
N GLY A 142 -12.05 -6.22 -4.69
CA GLY A 142 -11.23 -7.41 -4.89
C GLY A 142 -11.68 -8.58 -4.00
N GLY A 143 -12.16 -8.29 -2.78
CA GLY A 143 -12.77 -9.28 -1.89
C GLY A 143 -14.04 -9.89 -2.45
N LEU A 144 -14.93 -9.11 -3.09
CA LEU A 144 -16.12 -9.64 -3.77
C LEU A 144 -15.74 -10.55 -4.94
N LEU A 145 -14.72 -10.22 -5.72
CA LEU A 145 -14.21 -11.10 -6.76
C LEU A 145 -13.66 -12.41 -6.18
N ALA A 146 -12.99 -12.36 -5.01
CA ALA A 146 -12.57 -13.57 -4.30
C ALA A 146 -13.77 -14.44 -3.86
N MET A 147 -14.87 -13.82 -3.40
CA MET A 147 -16.09 -14.56 -3.07
C MET A 147 -16.66 -15.24 -4.31
N ALA A 148 -16.67 -14.58 -5.47
CA ALA A 148 -17.09 -15.19 -6.74
C ALA A 148 -16.20 -16.40 -7.12
N ILE A 149 -14.86 -16.28 -6.97
CA ILE A 149 -13.93 -17.41 -7.18
C ILE A 149 -14.27 -18.58 -6.25
N ARG A 150 -14.50 -18.30 -4.97
CA ARG A 150 -14.81 -19.37 -3.99
C ARG A 150 -16.18 -19.98 -4.19
N THR A 151 -17.16 -19.23 -4.72
CA THR A 151 -18.47 -19.76 -5.12
C THR A 151 -18.34 -20.79 -6.24
N GLU A 152 -17.53 -20.51 -7.26
CA GLU A 152 -17.27 -21.46 -8.35
C GLU A 152 -16.60 -22.73 -7.85
N LEU A 153 -15.66 -22.62 -6.92
CA LEU A 153 -14.92 -23.74 -6.38
C LEU A 153 -15.65 -24.55 -5.28
N LEU A 154 -16.92 -24.28 -5.01
CA LEU A 154 -17.74 -25.12 -4.11
C LEU A 154 -18.03 -26.49 -4.71
N ASN A 155 -18.14 -26.59 -6.03
CA ASN A 155 -18.47 -27.87 -6.68
C ASN A 155 -17.65 -28.04 -7.96
N PRO A 156 -16.95 -29.17 -8.15
CA PRO A 156 -16.13 -29.40 -9.31
C PRO A 156 -16.91 -29.71 -10.59
N THR A 157 -18.22 -29.95 -10.51
CA THR A 157 -19.06 -30.41 -11.63
C THR A 157 -20.23 -29.46 -11.93
N THR A 158 -20.63 -28.62 -10.98
CA THR A 158 -21.71 -27.65 -11.17
C THR A 158 -21.12 -26.25 -11.19
N HIS A 159 -21.27 -25.56 -12.30
CA HIS A 159 -20.62 -24.27 -12.56
C HIS A 159 -21.62 -23.12 -12.49
N VAL A 160 -21.22 -22.03 -11.80
CA VAL A 160 -21.97 -20.76 -11.73
C VAL A 160 -21.56 -19.85 -12.88
N PHE A 161 -20.28 -19.88 -13.24
CA PHE A 161 -19.70 -19.07 -14.31
C PHE A 161 -19.27 -19.96 -15.50
N SER A 162 -19.09 -19.36 -16.67
CA SER A 162 -18.32 -20.02 -17.74
C SER A 162 -16.83 -20.03 -17.40
N ALA A 163 -16.08 -20.97 -17.98
CA ALA A 163 -14.63 -21.06 -17.77
C ALA A 163 -13.91 -19.75 -18.17
N ASP A 164 -14.35 -19.11 -19.25
CA ASP A 164 -13.83 -17.81 -19.70
C ASP A 164 -14.11 -16.68 -18.70
N THR A 165 -15.35 -16.60 -18.19
CA THR A 165 -15.72 -15.61 -17.15
C THR A 165 -14.95 -15.85 -15.87
N TYR A 166 -14.81 -17.09 -15.44
CA TYR A 166 -14.09 -17.44 -14.22
C TYR A 166 -12.62 -17.03 -14.28
N ILE A 167 -11.90 -17.34 -15.37
CA ILE A 167 -10.48 -16.97 -15.46
C ILE A 167 -10.28 -15.45 -15.51
N LYS A 168 -11.22 -14.70 -16.08
CA LYS A 168 -11.23 -13.24 -16.05
C LYS A 168 -11.45 -12.68 -14.63
N ILE A 169 -12.38 -13.26 -13.86
CA ILE A 169 -12.58 -12.92 -12.44
C ILE A 169 -11.30 -13.20 -11.63
N VAL A 170 -10.66 -14.34 -11.83
CA VAL A 170 -9.37 -14.69 -11.18
C VAL A 170 -8.28 -13.69 -11.55
N SER A 171 -8.20 -13.31 -12.82
CA SER A 171 -7.19 -12.37 -13.31
C SER A 171 -7.39 -10.97 -12.73
N GLU A 172 -8.62 -10.50 -12.70
CA GLU A 172 -8.99 -9.18 -12.16
C GLU A 172 -8.77 -9.14 -10.64
N HIS A 173 -9.24 -10.16 -9.90
CA HIS A 173 -8.98 -10.28 -8.47
C HIS A 173 -7.49 -10.18 -8.16
N GLY A 174 -6.67 -10.99 -8.84
CA GLY A 174 -5.23 -11.01 -8.61
C GLY A 174 -4.57 -9.65 -8.90
N THR A 175 -4.93 -9.03 -10.01
CA THR A 175 -4.35 -7.74 -10.43
C THR A 175 -4.74 -6.60 -9.48
N ILE A 176 -6.03 -6.49 -9.14
CA ILE A 176 -6.50 -5.46 -8.20
C ILE A 176 -5.85 -5.65 -6.84
N MET A 177 -5.82 -6.88 -6.31
CA MET A 177 -5.30 -7.12 -4.96
C MET A 177 -3.80 -6.92 -4.87
N MET A 178 -3.01 -7.33 -5.86
CA MET A 178 -1.56 -7.15 -5.87
C MET A 178 -1.20 -5.66 -5.99
N MET A 179 -1.75 -4.96 -6.97
CA MET A 179 -1.47 -3.53 -7.16
C MET A 179 -1.96 -2.67 -5.99
N MET A 180 -3.12 -3.01 -5.39
CA MET A 180 -3.61 -2.33 -4.20
C MET A 180 -2.69 -2.58 -3.00
N ALA A 181 -2.27 -3.82 -2.78
CA ALA A 181 -1.47 -4.20 -1.63
C ALA A 181 -0.15 -3.40 -1.57
N SER A 182 0.45 -3.08 -2.70
CA SER A 182 1.64 -2.22 -2.79
C SER A 182 1.44 -0.82 -2.22
N SER A 183 0.21 -0.34 -2.13
CA SER A 183 -0.13 1.01 -1.64
C SER A 183 -0.85 1.02 -0.30
N VAL A 184 -1.29 -0.14 0.20
CA VAL A 184 -2.16 -0.28 1.39
C VAL A 184 -1.65 0.45 2.62
N VAL A 185 -0.35 0.49 2.84
CA VAL A 185 0.24 1.16 4.02
C VAL A 185 0.90 2.47 3.63
N ILE A 186 1.64 2.51 2.52
CA ILE A 186 2.37 3.70 2.08
C ILE A 186 1.42 4.86 1.83
N GLY A 187 0.35 4.64 1.07
CA GLY A 187 -0.63 5.67 0.76
C GLY A 187 -1.34 6.19 2.02
N PRO A 188 -2.09 5.34 2.74
CA PRO A 188 -2.86 5.77 3.92
C PRO A 188 -2.01 6.23 5.10
N LEU A 189 -1.13 5.36 5.58
CA LEU A 189 -0.44 5.56 6.85
C LEU A 189 0.93 6.23 6.65
N GLY A 190 1.67 5.89 5.58
CA GLY A 190 2.94 6.52 5.27
C GLY A 190 2.80 8.02 5.04
N ASN A 191 1.87 8.42 4.17
CA ASN A 191 1.63 9.84 3.91
C ASN A 191 1.09 10.58 5.13
N TYR A 192 0.22 9.95 5.92
CA TYR A 192 -0.34 10.60 7.08
C TYR A 192 0.69 10.77 8.21
N PHE A 193 1.44 9.71 8.55
CA PHE A 193 2.24 9.65 9.77
C PHE A 193 3.73 9.91 9.60
N VAL A 194 4.33 9.66 8.43
CA VAL A 194 5.76 9.91 8.24
C VAL A 194 6.14 11.37 8.56
N PRO A 195 5.45 12.42 8.04
CA PRO A 195 5.80 13.79 8.42
C PRO A 195 5.64 14.06 9.92
N LEU A 196 4.62 13.49 10.56
CA LEU A 196 4.39 13.64 11.99
C LEU A 196 5.50 12.98 12.82
N MET A 197 5.88 11.76 12.45
CA MET A 197 6.89 10.98 13.19
C MET A 197 8.31 11.54 13.07
N ILE A 198 8.60 12.27 11.98
CA ILE A 198 9.91 12.93 11.81
C ILE A 198 9.92 14.41 12.20
N GLY A 199 8.80 14.95 12.70
CA GLY A 199 8.66 16.35 13.10
C GLY A 199 8.57 17.33 11.93
N ALA A 200 8.22 16.87 10.72
CA ALA A 200 8.07 17.71 9.54
C ALA A 200 6.70 18.40 9.51
N ARG A 201 6.67 19.66 9.06
CA ARG A 201 5.42 20.41 8.89
C ARG A 201 4.59 19.99 7.67
N ARG A 202 5.23 19.38 6.65
CA ARG A 202 4.59 18.96 5.40
C ARG A 202 5.47 17.94 4.67
N MET A 203 4.94 17.36 3.60
CA MET A 203 5.72 16.58 2.63
C MET A 203 6.68 17.47 1.84
N ALA A 204 7.76 16.89 1.31
CA ALA A 204 8.73 17.60 0.46
C ALA A 204 8.05 18.22 -0.77
N PHE A 205 7.19 17.45 -1.43
CA PHE A 205 6.49 17.86 -2.65
C PHE A 205 4.97 17.61 -2.52
N PRO A 206 4.20 18.50 -1.85
CA PRO A 206 2.77 18.26 -1.60
C PRO A 206 1.92 18.08 -2.86
N ARG A 207 2.30 18.72 -3.99
CA ARG A 207 1.60 18.55 -5.27
C ARG A 207 1.85 17.19 -5.91
N ILE A 208 3.07 16.66 -5.79
CA ILE A 208 3.41 15.31 -6.26
C ILE A 208 2.65 14.28 -5.41
N GLU A 209 2.52 14.52 -4.12
CA GLU A 209 1.76 13.69 -3.19
C GLU A 209 0.28 13.56 -3.61
N ALA A 210 -0.39 14.69 -3.76
CA ALA A 210 -1.77 14.70 -4.22
C ALA A 210 -1.93 14.10 -5.63
N PHE A 211 -1.00 14.38 -6.54
CA PHE A 211 -0.98 13.83 -7.89
C PHE A 211 -0.85 12.31 -7.87
N SER A 212 0.05 11.75 -7.04
CA SER A 212 0.26 10.30 -6.93
C SER A 212 -1.02 9.54 -6.56
N LEU A 213 -1.81 10.07 -5.62
CA LEU A 213 -3.11 9.52 -5.26
C LEU A 213 -4.08 9.47 -6.46
N TRP A 214 -4.25 10.62 -7.15
CA TRP A 214 -5.26 10.70 -8.20
C TRP A 214 -4.87 9.93 -9.46
N VAL A 215 -3.58 9.81 -9.75
CA VAL A 215 -3.04 8.91 -10.80
C VAL A 215 -3.23 7.45 -10.41
N PHE A 216 -2.96 7.09 -9.17
CA PHE A 216 -3.17 5.75 -8.66
C PHE A 216 -4.65 5.31 -8.76
N LEU A 217 -5.58 6.18 -8.36
CA LEU A 217 -7.02 5.93 -8.50
C LEU A 217 -7.44 5.83 -9.98
N ALA A 218 -6.86 6.65 -10.87
CA ALA A 218 -7.08 6.55 -12.30
C ALA A 218 -6.64 5.20 -12.87
N GLY A 219 -5.44 4.73 -12.49
CA GLY A 219 -4.92 3.43 -12.92
C GLY A 219 -5.80 2.26 -12.47
N TYR A 220 -6.36 2.35 -11.27
CA TYR A 220 -7.36 1.38 -10.79
C TYR A 220 -8.63 1.37 -11.64
N MET A 221 -9.16 2.55 -11.96
CA MET A 221 -10.33 2.63 -12.85
C MET A 221 -10.03 2.06 -14.24
N VAL A 222 -8.81 2.26 -14.73
CA VAL A 222 -8.36 1.66 -16.00
C VAL A 222 -8.39 0.13 -15.92
N ILE A 223 -7.80 -0.48 -14.88
CA ILE A 223 -7.83 -1.94 -14.71
C ILE A 223 -9.27 -2.43 -14.57
N PHE A 224 -10.04 -1.85 -13.66
CA PHE A 224 -11.42 -2.26 -13.40
C PHE A 224 -12.32 -2.11 -14.64
N SER A 225 -12.03 -1.16 -15.53
CA SER A 225 -12.75 -1.00 -16.80
C SER A 225 -12.59 -2.20 -17.75
N ALA A 226 -11.61 -3.08 -17.52
CA ALA A 226 -11.48 -4.29 -18.32
C ALA A 226 -12.68 -5.23 -18.19
N LEU A 227 -13.32 -5.31 -17.02
CA LEU A 227 -14.45 -6.23 -16.77
C LEU A 227 -15.61 -6.04 -17.76
N PRO A 228 -16.20 -4.85 -17.92
CA PRO A 228 -17.31 -4.63 -18.87
C PRO A 228 -16.86 -4.77 -20.35
N PHE A 229 -15.56 -4.67 -20.65
CA PHE A 229 -15.01 -4.83 -22.00
C PHE A 229 -14.47 -6.22 -22.28
N GLY A 230 -14.91 -7.23 -21.55
CA GLY A 230 -14.59 -8.62 -21.79
C GLY A 230 -13.42 -9.16 -20.97
N GLY A 231 -12.80 -8.37 -20.10
CA GLY A 231 -11.73 -8.81 -19.19
C GLY A 231 -10.44 -9.25 -19.87
N PHE A 232 -9.53 -9.79 -19.07
CA PHE A 232 -8.29 -10.41 -19.56
C PHE A 232 -8.06 -11.77 -18.88
N PRO A 233 -7.73 -12.83 -19.64
CA PRO A 233 -7.64 -14.20 -19.11
C PRO A 233 -6.21 -14.60 -18.69
N THR A 234 -5.29 -13.65 -18.50
CA THR A 234 -3.84 -13.92 -18.37
C THR A 234 -3.37 -14.13 -16.93
N GLY A 235 -4.27 -13.99 -15.95
CA GLY A 235 -3.87 -13.79 -14.56
C GLY A 235 -3.15 -12.46 -14.35
N TRP A 236 -2.80 -12.15 -13.11
CA TRP A 236 -2.14 -10.88 -12.76
C TRP A 236 -0.70 -10.73 -13.31
N THR A 237 -0.07 -11.83 -13.73
CA THR A 237 1.29 -11.83 -14.29
C THR A 237 1.36 -11.49 -15.77
N GLY A 238 0.24 -11.60 -16.50
CA GLY A 238 0.14 -11.19 -17.88
C GLY A 238 1.17 -11.82 -18.85
N TYR A 239 1.50 -13.11 -18.70
CA TYR A 239 2.58 -13.73 -19.47
C TYR A 239 2.29 -13.74 -20.97
N ALA A 240 3.29 -13.38 -21.78
CA ALA A 240 3.29 -13.63 -23.20
C ALA A 240 3.38 -15.17 -23.48
N PRO A 241 2.73 -15.70 -24.55
CA PRO A 241 2.07 -14.96 -25.63
C PRO A 241 0.64 -14.49 -25.32
N LEU A 242 -0.02 -14.96 -24.25
CA LEU A 242 -1.40 -14.59 -23.92
C LEU A 242 -1.60 -13.08 -23.84
N GLN A 243 -0.58 -12.33 -23.36
CA GLN A 243 -0.58 -10.88 -23.27
C GLN A 243 -0.86 -10.19 -24.61
N THR A 244 -0.30 -10.71 -25.71
CA THR A 244 -0.45 -10.14 -27.05
C THR A 244 -1.67 -10.70 -27.79
N GLN A 245 -2.07 -11.93 -27.48
CA GLN A 245 -3.16 -12.66 -28.14
C GLN A 245 -4.54 -12.38 -27.55
N ALA A 246 -4.63 -12.09 -26.24
CA ALA A 246 -5.89 -11.90 -25.54
C ALA A 246 -6.64 -10.64 -25.99
N GLY A 247 -7.95 -10.59 -25.68
CA GLY A 247 -8.89 -9.55 -26.09
C GLY A 247 -8.60 -8.13 -25.55
N PRO A 248 -9.59 -7.22 -25.63
CA PRO A 248 -9.42 -5.77 -25.39
C PRO A 248 -9.00 -5.43 -23.96
N GLY A 249 -9.43 -6.22 -22.98
CA GLY A 249 -9.05 -6.01 -21.58
C GLY A 249 -7.54 -6.02 -21.33
N MET A 250 -6.73 -6.58 -22.24
CA MET A 250 -5.27 -6.52 -22.13
C MET A 250 -4.70 -5.11 -22.32
N VAL A 251 -5.32 -4.26 -23.12
CA VAL A 251 -4.92 -2.84 -23.22
C VAL A 251 -5.13 -2.15 -21.88
N SER A 252 -6.29 -2.40 -21.24
CA SER A 252 -6.58 -1.87 -19.89
C SER A 252 -5.59 -2.39 -18.84
N TYR A 253 -5.26 -3.68 -18.88
CA TYR A 253 -4.26 -4.29 -17.99
C TYR A 253 -2.89 -3.60 -18.11
N LEU A 254 -2.33 -3.57 -19.33
CA LEU A 254 -0.99 -3.03 -19.59
C LEU A 254 -0.92 -1.52 -19.30
N PHE A 255 -1.91 -0.77 -19.76
CA PHE A 255 -1.96 0.66 -19.51
C PHE A 255 -2.25 0.99 -18.04
N GLY A 256 -3.05 0.18 -17.36
CA GLY A 256 -3.28 0.30 -15.92
C GLY A 256 -2.01 0.14 -15.10
N PHE A 257 -1.18 -0.85 -15.42
CA PHE A 257 0.15 -1.01 -14.81
C PHE A 257 1.06 0.20 -15.03
N PHE A 258 1.06 0.73 -16.25
CA PHE A 258 1.80 1.95 -16.58
C PHE A 258 1.35 3.13 -15.69
N VAL A 259 0.04 3.38 -15.60
CA VAL A 259 -0.52 4.52 -14.84
C VAL A 259 -0.29 4.34 -13.33
N ILE A 260 -0.57 3.15 -12.78
CA ILE A 260 -0.33 2.86 -11.35
C ILE A 260 1.16 3.00 -11.03
N GLY A 261 2.03 2.47 -11.89
CA GLY A 261 3.47 2.57 -11.71
C GLY A 261 3.97 4.01 -11.61
N LEU A 262 3.45 4.91 -12.44
CA LEU A 262 3.77 6.36 -12.33
C LEU A 262 3.36 6.93 -10.96
N GLY A 263 2.17 6.58 -10.47
CA GLY A 263 1.72 6.99 -9.13
C GLY A 263 2.60 6.45 -8.01
N MET A 264 2.99 5.18 -8.08
CA MET A 264 3.85 4.51 -7.10
C MET A 264 5.25 5.14 -7.07
N MET A 265 5.86 5.41 -8.23
CA MET A 265 7.15 6.09 -8.32
C MET A 265 7.09 7.50 -7.71
N ALA A 266 6.04 8.26 -8.01
CA ALA A 266 5.85 9.60 -7.48
C ALA A 266 5.72 9.61 -5.96
N ALA A 267 4.94 8.69 -5.38
CA ALA A 267 4.78 8.52 -3.94
C ALA A 267 6.11 8.09 -3.27
N GLY A 268 6.80 7.09 -3.83
CA GLY A 268 8.09 6.61 -3.31
C GLY A 268 9.15 7.73 -3.28
N PHE A 269 9.31 8.44 -4.39
CA PHE A 269 10.25 9.56 -4.47
C PHE A 269 9.94 10.65 -3.44
N ASN A 270 8.67 11.04 -3.30
CA ASN A 270 8.27 12.10 -2.38
C ASN A 270 8.47 11.70 -0.91
N LEU A 271 8.15 10.45 -0.54
CA LEU A 271 8.39 9.94 0.81
C LEU A 271 9.89 9.88 1.13
N ALA A 272 10.71 9.35 0.22
CA ALA A 272 12.17 9.34 0.39
C ALA A 272 12.73 10.76 0.58
N ALA A 273 12.36 11.69 -0.30
CA ALA A 273 12.78 13.08 -0.21
C ALA A 273 12.34 13.74 1.10
N THR A 274 11.14 13.44 1.59
CA THR A 274 10.62 13.95 2.86
C THR A 274 11.43 13.41 4.03
N ILE A 275 11.65 12.10 4.10
CA ILE A 275 12.39 11.46 5.19
C ILE A 275 13.86 11.93 5.21
N ILE A 276 14.48 12.07 4.06
CA ILE A 276 15.90 12.47 3.98
C ILE A 276 16.09 13.92 4.36
N ASN A 277 15.24 14.84 3.90
CA ASN A 277 15.52 16.27 3.95
C ASN A 277 14.73 17.05 5.03
N TYR A 278 13.63 16.49 5.56
CA TYR A 278 12.71 17.24 6.42
C TYR A 278 12.63 16.74 7.87
N ARG A 279 13.61 15.94 8.29
CA ARG A 279 13.69 15.52 9.71
C ARG A 279 13.91 16.73 10.61
N ALA A 280 13.19 16.74 11.74
CA ALA A 280 13.35 17.76 12.77
C ALA A 280 14.79 17.78 13.33
N PRO A 281 15.26 18.92 13.88
CA PRO A 281 16.54 19.00 14.57
C PRO A 281 16.65 17.92 15.66
N GLY A 282 17.81 17.29 15.76
CA GLY A 282 18.06 16.16 16.68
C GLY A 282 17.54 14.80 16.23
N MET A 283 16.74 14.72 15.18
CA MET A 283 16.29 13.45 14.56
C MET A 283 17.41 12.84 13.72
N THR A 284 18.42 12.30 14.37
CA THR A 284 19.50 11.53 13.72
C THR A 284 18.96 10.21 13.19
N TRP A 285 19.71 9.55 12.32
CA TRP A 285 19.29 8.25 11.77
C TRP A 285 19.05 7.18 12.83
N SER A 286 19.78 7.23 13.95
CA SER A 286 19.57 6.32 15.11
C SER A 286 18.31 6.62 15.91
N ARG A 287 17.65 7.76 15.66
CA ARG A 287 16.42 8.19 16.33
C ARG A 287 15.17 8.12 15.45
N VAL A 288 15.35 7.75 14.17
CA VAL A 288 14.23 7.58 13.23
C VAL A 288 13.36 6.39 13.67
N PRO A 289 12.03 6.54 13.80
CA PRO A 289 11.13 5.43 14.15
C PRO A 289 11.21 4.26 13.14
N VAL A 290 10.99 3.04 13.63
CA VAL A 290 11.10 1.82 12.80
C VAL A 290 10.09 1.82 11.64
N PHE A 291 8.90 2.35 11.84
CA PHE A 291 7.92 2.54 10.75
C PHE A 291 8.50 3.45 9.64
N VAL A 292 9.16 4.54 10.02
CA VAL A 292 9.77 5.45 9.03
C VAL A 292 10.93 4.76 8.28
N TRP A 293 11.73 3.91 8.95
CA TRP A 293 12.74 3.08 8.29
C TRP A 293 12.12 2.13 7.26
N SER A 294 11.01 1.47 7.62
CA SER A 294 10.30 0.58 6.72
C SER A 294 9.76 1.33 5.49
N ILE A 295 9.22 2.53 5.68
CA ILE A 295 8.73 3.38 4.59
C ILE A 295 9.89 3.88 3.71
N LEU A 296 11.04 4.23 4.28
CA LEU A 296 12.21 4.64 3.50
C LEU A 296 12.75 3.50 2.63
N ALA A 297 12.87 2.30 3.21
CA ALA A 297 13.26 1.09 2.48
C ALA A 297 12.29 0.78 1.33
N THR A 298 10.98 0.87 1.61
CA THR A 298 9.94 0.67 0.60
C THR A 298 9.95 1.76 -0.48
N ALA A 299 10.19 3.02 -0.11
CA ALA A 299 10.30 4.12 -1.06
C ALA A 299 11.47 3.93 -2.04
N ALA A 300 12.58 3.38 -1.56
CA ALA A 300 13.71 2.99 -2.42
C ALA A 300 13.30 1.89 -3.41
N LEU A 301 12.60 0.84 -2.96
CA LEU A 301 12.09 -0.22 -3.84
C LEU A 301 11.13 0.34 -4.89
N LEU A 302 10.17 1.18 -4.50
CA LEU A 302 9.23 1.83 -5.42
C LEU A 302 9.95 2.64 -6.50
N THR A 303 10.97 3.37 -6.11
CA THR A 303 11.71 4.26 -7.03
C THR A 303 12.58 3.47 -8.00
N LEU A 304 13.17 2.36 -7.57
CA LEU A 304 14.15 1.60 -8.37
C LEU A 304 13.54 0.44 -9.16
N ALA A 305 12.55 -0.29 -8.61
CA ALA A 305 11.96 -1.45 -9.26
C ALA A 305 10.81 -1.08 -10.22
N THR A 306 9.97 -0.12 -9.85
CA THR A 306 8.77 0.22 -10.63
C THR A 306 9.06 0.71 -12.06
N PRO A 307 10.14 1.46 -12.36
CA PRO A 307 10.48 1.83 -13.74
C PRO A 307 10.61 0.65 -14.69
N VAL A 308 11.09 -0.50 -14.19
CA VAL A 308 11.27 -1.72 -14.99
C VAL A 308 9.90 -2.32 -15.35
N LEU A 309 8.95 -2.34 -14.43
CA LEU A 309 7.56 -2.73 -14.72
C LEU A 309 6.91 -1.81 -15.74
N VAL A 310 7.08 -0.49 -15.56
CA VAL A 310 6.53 0.53 -16.46
C VAL A 310 7.08 0.36 -17.87
N ALA A 311 8.39 0.13 -18.03
CA ALA A 311 9.02 -0.14 -19.31
C ALA A 311 8.51 -1.44 -19.93
N GLY A 312 8.43 -2.52 -19.13
CA GLY A 312 7.88 -3.79 -19.58
C GLY A 312 6.43 -3.68 -20.06
N GLY A 313 5.58 -2.99 -19.30
CA GLY A 313 4.20 -2.70 -19.69
C GLY A 313 4.09 -1.89 -20.98
N LEU A 314 4.97 -0.90 -21.15
CA LEU A 314 5.04 -0.11 -22.40
C LEU A 314 5.39 -0.97 -23.61
N PHE A 315 6.37 -1.88 -23.50
CA PHE A 315 6.72 -2.80 -24.59
C PHE A 315 5.52 -3.69 -24.98
N GLY A 316 4.78 -4.21 -23.98
CA GLY A 316 3.56 -4.98 -24.23
C GLY A 316 2.45 -4.15 -24.89
N LEU A 317 2.30 -2.87 -24.50
CA LEU A 317 1.37 -1.95 -25.17
C LEU A 317 1.76 -1.72 -26.63
N LEU A 318 3.04 -1.52 -26.92
CA LEU A 318 3.54 -1.35 -28.29
C LEU A 318 3.30 -2.61 -29.13
N ASP A 319 3.57 -3.79 -28.58
CA ASP A 319 3.28 -5.07 -29.26
C ASP A 319 1.78 -5.20 -29.58
N LYS A 320 0.91 -4.78 -28.63
CA LYS A 320 -0.54 -4.90 -28.77
C LYS A 320 -1.17 -3.85 -29.69
N THR A 321 -0.59 -2.64 -29.76
CA THR A 321 -1.21 -1.50 -30.44
C THR A 321 -0.58 -1.18 -31.80
N VAL A 322 0.75 -1.24 -31.91
CA VAL A 322 1.49 -0.87 -33.13
C VAL A 322 2.28 -2.05 -33.71
N GLN A 323 2.03 -3.28 -33.22
CA GLN A 323 2.58 -4.53 -33.75
C GLN A 323 4.11 -4.60 -33.75
N THR A 324 4.75 -4.06 -32.72
CA THR A 324 6.15 -4.37 -32.43
C THR A 324 6.28 -5.84 -32.00
N ALA A 325 7.49 -6.34 -31.84
CA ALA A 325 7.73 -7.76 -31.57
C ALA A 325 8.62 -7.98 -30.32
N PHE A 326 8.51 -7.15 -29.27
CA PHE A 326 9.30 -7.34 -28.05
C PHE A 326 9.07 -8.71 -27.41
N TYR A 327 7.81 -9.17 -27.38
CA TYR A 327 7.40 -10.41 -26.72
C TYR A 327 6.81 -11.45 -27.70
N VAL A 328 6.68 -11.11 -28.96
CA VAL A 328 6.11 -11.98 -30.00
C VAL A 328 7.21 -12.87 -30.59
N THR A 329 7.28 -14.11 -30.13
CA THR A 329 8.37 -15.05 -30.48
C THR A 329 8.43 -15.39 -31.97
N GLU A 330 7.30 -15.41 -32.68
CA GLU A 330 7.19 -15.66 -34.11
C GLU A 330 7.90 -14.59 -34.96
N HIS A 331 8.10 -13.39 -34.38
CA HIS A 331 8.79 -12.28 -35.05
C HIS A 331 10.13 -11.91 -34.37
N GLY A 332 10.74 -12.85 -33.64
CA GLY A 332 12.06 -12.67 -33.02
C GLY A 332 12.04 -12.04 -31.62
N GLY A 333 10.87 -11.82 -31.02
CA GLY A 333 10.73 -11.38 -29.64
C GLY A 333 10.96 -12.49 -28.63
N SER A 334 10.91 -12.15 -27.34
CA SER A 334 11.12 -13.09 -26.24
C SER A 334 10.06 -12.98 -25.15
N SER A 335 9.25 -14.03 -24.98
CA SER A 335 8.32 -14.14 -23.87
C SER A 335 9.04 -14.17 -22.52
N TYR A 336 10.28 -14.69 -22.48
CA TYR A 336 11.12 -14.70 -21.28
C TYR A 336 11.59 -13.30 -20.87
N LEU A 337 11.74 -12.38 -21.84
CA LEU A 337 12.04 -10.98 -21.54
C LEU A 337 10.94 -10.34 -20.67
N TRP A 338 9.65 -10.54 -21.02
CA TRP A 338 8.54 -10.06 -20.18
C TRP A 338 8.62 -10.63 -18.76
N GLN A 339 8.85 -11.94 -18.64
CA GLN A 339 8.90 -12.59 -17.32
C GLN A 339 10.01 -12.01 -16.45
N ASN A 340 11.19 -11.71 -17.00
CA ASN A 340 12.28 -11.08 -16.26
C ASN A 340 11.97 -9.63 -15.86
N LEU A 341 11.47 -8.80 -16.79
CA LEU A 341 11.10 -7.42 -16.50
C LEU A 341 9.98 -7.37 -15.45
N PHE A 342 8.98 -8.24 -15.57
CA PHE A 342 7.88 -8.32 -14.63
C PHE A 342 8.36 -8.73 -13.23
N TRP A 343 9.14 -9.80 -13.10
CA TRP A 343 9.56 -10.31 -11.80
C TRP A 343 10.71 -9.52 -11.17
N PHE A 344 11.50 -8.79 -11.94
CA PHE A 344 12.45 -7.82 -11.39
C PHE A 344 11.73 -6.72 -10.58
N PHE A 345 10.49 -6.41 -10.92
CA PHE A 345 9.60 -5.62 -10.08
C PHE A 345 8.81 -6.51 -9.11
N GLY A 346 8.22 -7.60 -9.59
CA GLY A 346 7.24 -8.39 -8.84
C GLY A 346 7.78 -9.03 -7.56
N HIS A 347 9.07 -9.33 -7.48
CA HIS A 347 9.66 -9.77 -6.21
C HIS A 347 9.92 -8.59 -5.26
N PRO A 348 10.60 -7.50 -5.63
CA PRO A 348 10.60 -6.28 -4.81
C PRO A 348 9.19 -5.82 -4.40
N GLU A 349 8.16 -6.01 -5.22
CA GLU A 349 6.77 -5.69 -4.89
C GLU A 349 6.28 -6.37 -3.62
N VAL A 350 6.57 -7.66 -3.42
CA VAL A 350 6.15 -8.36 -2.20
C VAL A 350 6.84 -7.80 -0.95
N TYR A 351 8.03 -7.22 -1.08
CA TYR A 351 8.69 -6.50 0.02
C TYR A 351 8.23 -5.04 0.16
N ILE A 352 7.82 -4.38 -0.93
CA ILE A 352 7.07 -3.11 -0.86
C ILE A 352 5.82 -3.29 0.02
N MET A 353 5.21 -4.46 -0.03
CA MET A 353 4.06 -4.83 0.82
C MET A 353 4.46 -5.18 2.25
N ALA A 354 5.45 -6.06 2.43
CA ALA A 354 5.78 -6.64 3.73
C ALA A 354 6.47 -5.65 4.68
N LEU A 355 7.44 -4.85 4.19
CA LEU A 355 8.23 -3.95 5.01
C LEU A 355 7.39 -2.94 5.80
N PRO A 356 6.42 -2.21 5.20
CA PRO A 356 5.56 -1.31 5.95
C PRO A 356 4.72 -2.03 7.01
N GLY A 357 4.29 -3.26 6.74
CA GLY A 357 3.60 -4.09 7.72
C GLY A 357 4.46 -4.37 8.95
N PHE A 358 5.72 -4.75 8.76
CA PHE A 358 6.68 -4.92 9.86
C PHE A 358 6.95 -3.62 10.59
N GLY A 359 7.01 -2.49 9.87
CA GLY A 359 7.13 -1.16 10.47
C GLY A 359 5.98 -0.84 11.42
N ILE A 360 4.73 -1.08 11.02
CA ILE A 360 3.53 -0.90 11.86
C ILE A 360 3.64 -1.75 13.14
N VAL A 361 3.98 -3.02 12.98
CA VAL A 361 4.11 -3.95 14.11
C VAL A 361 5.22 -3.51 15.06
N GLY A 362 6.35 -3.05 14.50
CA GLY A 362 7.48 -2.50 15.27
C GLY A 362 7.13 -1.26 16.09
N GLU A 363 6.19 -0.41 15.62
CA GLU A 363 5.70 0.75 16.39
C GLU A 363 4.70 0.36 17.47
N ILE A 364 3.80 -0.58 17.19
CA ILE A 364 2.68 -0.89 18.07
C ILE A 364 3.10 -1.78 19.25
N ILE A 365 3.95 -2.78 19.02
CA ILE A 365 4.33 -3.75 20.07
C ILE A 365 4.98 -3.07 21.29
N PRO A 366 5.96 -2.16 21.17
CA PRO A 366 6.54 -1.48 22.33
C PRO A 366 5.51 -0.75 23.18
N VAL A 367 4.50 -0.14 22.53
CA VAL A 367 3.41 0.60 23.22
C VAL A 367 2.63 -0.33 24.15
N PHE A 368 2.22 -1.50 23.67
CA PHE A 368 1.39 -2.42 24.45
C PHE A 368 2.19 -3.38 25.34
N CYS A 369 3.48 -3.53 25.09
CA CYS A 369 4.43 -4.25 25.94
C CYS A 369 4.99 -3.37 27.07
N ARG A 370 4.89 -2.05 26.95
CA ARG A 370 5.53 -1.09 27.87
C ARG A 370 7.02 -1.35 28.02
N LYS A 371 7.67 -1.65 26.92
CA LYS A 371 9.10 -1.95 26.87
C LYS A 371 9.74 -1.25 25.68
N PRO A 372 11.04 -0.92 25.76
CA PRO A 372 11.80 -0.52 24.59
C PRO A 372 11.75 -1.58 23.50
N LEU A 373 11.83 -1.15 22.25
CA LEU A 373 11.97 -2.07 21.12
C LEU A 373 13.30 -2.82 21.26
N PHE A 374 13.24 -4.13 21.35
CA PHE A 374 14.44 -4.95 21.46
C PHE A 374 15.32 -4.79 20.22
N ALA A 375 16.61 -4.52 20.42
CA ALA A 375 17.61 -4.45 19.35
C ALA A 375 17.20 -3.58 18.14
N TYR A 376 16.72 -2.35 18.40
CA TYR A 376 16.28 -1.39 17.38
C TYR A 376 17.18 -1.30 16.14
N ARG A 377 18.53 -1.25 16.32
CA ARG A 377 19.47 -1.16 15.19
C ARG A 377 19.42 -2.39 14.29
N ILE A 378 19.14 -3.57 14.85
CA ILE A 378 18.98 -4.82 14.09
C ILE A 378 17.67 -4.76 13.28
N ALA A 379 16.58 -4.18 13.83
CA ALA A 379 15.34 -3.97 13.07
C ALA A 379 15.58 -3.08 11.84
N ALA A 380 16.23 -1.93 12.02
CA ALA A 380 16.53 -1.01 10.91
C ALA A 380 17.46 -1.67 9.88
N ALA A 381 18.51 -2.35 10.31
CA ALA A 381 19.42 -3.09 9.43
C ALA A 381 18.70 -4.22 8.68
N GLY A 382 17.78 -4.93 9.35
CA GLY A 382 16.95 -5.96 8.74
C GLY A 382 16.09 -5.41 7.59
N MET A 383 15.43 -4.26 7.79
CA MET A 383 14.61 -3.64 6.76
C MET A 383 15.43 -3.20 5.54
N ILE A 384 16.62 -2.62 5.77
CA ILE A 384 17.54 -2.25 4.68
C ILE A 384 18.05 -3.50 3.98
N GLY A 385 18.44 -4.54 4.73
CA GLY A 385 18.93 -5.81 4.20
C GLY A 385 17.91 -6.51 3.32
N VAL A 386 16.63 -6.58 3.74
CA VAL A 386 15.53 -7.10 2.92
C VAL A 386 15.40 -6.32 1.63
N ALA A 387 15.37 -4.97 1.70
CA ALA A 387 15.23 -4.13 0.52
C ALA A 387 16.39 -4.34 -0.47
N LEU A 388 17.62 -4.40 0.01
CA LEU A 388 18.79 -4.63 -0.85
C LEU A 388 18.76 -6.00 -1.50
N LEU A 389 18.54 -7.08 -0.72
CA LEU A 389 18.55 -8.45 -1.24
C LEU A 389 17.37 -8.72 -2.19
N SER A 390 16.26 -8.00 -2.07
CA SER A 390 15.09 -8.21 -2.93
C SER A 390 15.38 -8.06 -4.43
N PHE A 391 16.42 -7.30 -4.80
CA PHE A 391 16.85 -7.14 -6.19
C PHE A 391 17.68 -8.32 -6.74
N PHE A 392 18.00 -9.31 -5.94
CA PHE A 392 18.87 -10.43 -6.33
C PHE A 392 18.20 -11.78 -6.26
N VAL A 393 16.86 -11.82 -6.11
CA VAL A 393 16.13 -13.07 -5.85
C VAL A 393 14.99 -13.34 -6.86
N TRP A 394 14.65 -12.43 -7.76
CA TRP A 394 13.44 -12.49 -8.59
C TRP A 394 13.30 -13.74 -9.45
N GLN A 395 14.40 -14.41 -9.83
CA GLN A 395 14.34 -15.57 -10.73
C GLN A 395 13.84 -16.85 -10.05
N HIS A 396 13.63 -16.87 -8.72
CA HIS A 396 12.95 -18.00 -8.11
C HIS A 396 11.49 -18.14 -8.59
N HIS A 397 10.88 -17.07 -9.09
CA HIS A 397 9.57 -17.14 -9.76
C HIS A 397 9.63 -17.85 -11.11
N LEU A 398 10.83 -18.07 -11.65
CA LEU A 398 11.09 -18.58 -12.99
C LEU A 398 11.76 -19.97 -12.99
N PHE A 399 11.86 -20.65 -11.86
CA PHE A 399 12.50 -21.98 -11.77
C PHE A 399 11.88 -23.03 -12.71
N GLN A 400 10.61 -22.89 -13.06
CA GLN A 400 9.87 -23.73 -14.01
C GLN A 400 9.65 -23.06 -15.38
N SER A 401 10.29 -21.92 -15.62
CA SER A 401 10.28 -21.20 -16.90
C SER A 401 11.62 -21.35 -17.63
N GLY A 402 11.98 -20.45 -18.53
CA GLY A 402 13.20 -20.52 -19.33
C GLY A 402 14.50 -20.10 -18.63
N ILE A 403 14.60 -20.21 -17.30
CA ILE A 403 15.86 -19.92 -16.58
C ILE A 403 16.92 -20.95 -16.94
N ASP A 404 18.17 -20.48 -17.15
CA ASP A 404 19.33 -21.35 -17.30
C ASP A 404 19.47 -22.24 -16.05
N PRO A 405 19.53 -23.58 -16.20
CA PRO A 405 19.68 -24.50 -15.07
C PRO A 405 20.88 -24.17 -14.17
N ASP A 406 21.98 -23.68 -14.73
CA ASP A 406 23.20 -23.33 -13.99
C ASP A 406 23.01 -22.09 -13.10
N MET A 407 22.00 -21.26 -13.36
CA MET A 407 21.64 -20.12 -12.52
C MET A 407 20.73 -20.49 -11.34
N ARG A 408 20.10 -21.65 -11.36
CA ARG A 408 19.17 -22.07 -10.28
C ARG A 408 19.83 -22.12 -8.90
N PRO A 409 21.02 -22.71 -8.70
CA PRO A 409 21.69 -22.74 -7.38
C PRO A 409 21.97 -21.33 -6.83
N LEU A 410 22.37 -20.39 -7.70
CA LEU A 410 22.61 -19.01 -7.30
C LEU A 410 21.33 -18.35 -6.77
N PHE A 411 20.20 -18.48 -7.49
CA PHE A 411 18.94 -17.89 -7.06
C PHE A 411 18.27 -18.63 -5.91
N MET A 412 18.56 -19.91 -5.68
CA MET A 412 18.24 -20.61 -4.44
C MET A 412 18.96 -19.94 -3.28
N LEU A 413 20.30 -19.84 -3.34
CA LEU A 413 21.14 -19.28 -2.29
C LEU A 413 20.73 -17.82 -1.95
N THR A 414 20.58 -16.95 -2.95
CA THR A 414 20.22 -15.55 -2.71
C THR A 414 18.82 -15.42 -2.12
N THR A 415 17.88 -16.29 -2.52
CA THR A 415 16.52 -16.32 -1.98
C THR A 415 16.49 -16.80 -0.52
N GLU A 416 17.30 -17.79 -0.18
CA GLU A 416 17.41 -18.23 1.22
C GLU A 416 18.09 -17.17 2.10
N LEU A 417 19.10 -16.45 1.58
CA LEU A 417 19.79 -15.38 2.30
C LEU A 417 18.83 -14.26 2.74
N ILE A 418 17.75 -13.95 2.01
CA ILE A 418 16.82 -12.90 2.43
C ILE A 418 16.02 -13.27 3.69
N SER A 419 15.98 -14.57 4.03
CA SER A 419 15.35 -15.03 5.28
C SER A 419 16.12 -14.54 6.52
N ILE A 420 17.42 -14.26 6.40
CA ILE A 420 18.26 -13.78 7.52
C ILE A 420 17.82 -12.39 7.99
N PRO A 421 17.83 -11.33 7.14
CA PRO A 421 17.37 -10.02 7.59
C PRO A 421 15.87 -10.01 7.93
N THR A 422 15.04 -10.83 7.28
CA THR A 422 13.63 -11.02 7.66
C THR A 422 13.53 -11.65 9.05
N GLY A 423 14.33 -12.66 9.34
CA GLY A 423 14.44 -13.28 10.66
C GLY A 423 14.87 -12.29 11.74
N PHE A 424 15.77 -11.35 11.44
CA PHE A 424 16.15 -10.29 12.38
C PHE A 424 14.95 -9.42 12.79
N ILE A 425 14.13 -9.00 11.83
CA ILE A 425 12.90 -8.21 12.11
C ILE A 425 11.97 -9.04 13.00
N PHE A 426 11.82 -10.32 12.71
CA PHE A 426 10.99 -11.23 13.48
C PHE A 426 11.49 -11.40 14.92
N LEU A 427 12.80 -11.63 15.09
CA LEU A 427 13.45 -11.79 16.41
C LEU A 427 13.35 -10.52 17.26
N VAL A 428 13.41 -9.34 16.65
CA VAL A 428 13.22 -8.05 17.35
C VAL A 428 11.84 -7.99 18.01
N GLY A 429 10.80 -8.35 17.29
CA GLY A 429 9.46 -8.38 17.84
C GLY A 429 9.30 -9.43 18.94
N MET A 430 9.78 -10.65 18.72
CA MET A 430 9.74 -11.72 19.72
C MET A 430 10.53 -11.34 20.98
N GLY A 431 11.70 -10.70 20.84
CA GLY A 431 12.49 -10.19 21.96
C GLY A 431 11.77 -9.08 22.73
N THR A 432 10.98 -8.25 22.04
CA THR A 432 10.15 -7.22 22.70
C THR A 432 9.00 -7.85 23.47
N LEU A 433 8.36 -8.88 22.93
CA LEU A 433 7.29 -9.64 23.59
C LEU A 433 7.81 -10.45 24.81
N TYR A 434 9.05 -10.91 24.78
CA TYR A 434 9.61 -11.76 25.81
C TYR A 434 9.56 -11.11 27.19
N ARG A 435 8.90 -11.74 28.17
CA ARG A 435 8.67 -11.25 29.53
C ARG A 435 7.97 -9.88 29.62
N ALA A 436 7.22 -9.47 28.61
CA ALA A 436 6.44 -8.24 28.64
C ALA A 436 5.13 -8.42 29.42
N LYS A 437 4.67 -7.34 30.05
CA LYS A 437 3.30 -7.24 30.61
C LYS A 437 2.36 -6.74 29.51
N ILE A 438 1.92 -7.65 28.65
CA ILE A 438 1.20 -7.33 27.43
C ILE A 438 -0.21 -6.81 27.75
N ARG A 439 -0.57 -5.64 27.18
CA ARG A 439 -1.94 -5.14 27.15
C ARG A 439 -2.62 -5.67 25.87
N PHE A 440 -3.57 -6.59 26.01
CA PHE A 440 -4.30 -7.20 24.89
C PHE A 440 -5.41 -6.30 24.37
N GLU A 441 -5.01 -5.20 23.72
CA GLU A 441 -5.91 -4.34 22.96
C GLU A 441 -6.02 -4.81 21.51
N VAL A 442 -7.07 -4.36 20.80
CA VAL A 442 -7.33 -4.82 19.42
C VAL A 442 -6.11 -4.64 18.49
N PRO A 443 -5.40 -3.49 18.47
CA PRO A 443 -4.19 -3.36 17.66
C PRO A 443 -3.13 -4.41 17.97
N MET A 444 -2.92 -4.70 19.25
CA MET A 444 -1.92 -5.67 19.70
C MET A 444 -2.25 -7.10 19.26
N LEU A 445 -3.54 -7.48 19.33
CA LEU A 445 -3.98 -8.79 18.85
C LEU A 445 -3.69 -8.98 17.36
N PHE A 446 -3.95 -7.95 16.54
CA PHE A 446 -3.61 -7.98 15.12
C PHE A 446 -2.09 -8.09 14.91
N CYS A 447 -1.26 -7.39 15.68
CA CYS A 447 0.20 -7.52 15.61
C CYS A 447 0.67 -8.95 15.94
N MET A 448 0.10 -9.59 16.96
CA MET A 448 0.41 -10.97 17.31
C MET A 448 0.00 -11.93 16.19
N ALA A 449 -1.16 -11.69 15.57
CA ALA A 449 -1.61 -12.48 14.42
C ALA A 449 -0.67 -12.33 13.21
N VAL A 450 -0.09 -11.14 12.99
CA VAL A 450 0.93 -10.94 11.94
C VAL A 450 2.10 -11.88 12.16
N TYR A 451 2.65 -11.97 13.38
CA TYR A 451 3.75 -12.89 13.66
C TYR A 451 3.37 -14.34 13.44
N PHE A 452 2.20 -14.75 13.90
CA PHE A 452 1.72 -16.13 13.73
C PHE A 452 1.54 -16.47 12.24
N ASN A 453 0.83 -15.65 11.51
CA ASN A 453 0.53 -15.90 10.09
C ASN A 453 1.78 -15.79 9.23
N PHE A 454 2.61 -14.75 9.45
CA PHE A 454 3.81 -14.53 8.66
C PHE A 454 4.88 -15.60 8.94
N LEU A 455 4.92 -16.20 10.14
CA LEU A 455 5.79 -17.35 10.41
C LEU A 455 5.45 -18.52 9.47
N ILE A 456 4.17 -18.85 9.34
CA ILE A 456 3.70 -19.91 8.42
C ILE A 456 4.02 -19.54 6.96
N GLY A 457 3.72 -18.29 6.57
CA GLY A 457 4.02 -17.78 5.25
C GLY A 457 5.52 -17.76 4.95
N GLY A 458 6.35 -17.28 5.86
CA GLY A 458 7.79 -17.19 5.68
C GLY A 458 8.46 -18.56 5.57
N VAL A 459 8.12 -19.50 6.46
CA VAL A 459 8.64 -20.88 6.40
C VAL A 459 8.22 -21.57 5.10
N SER A 460 6.97 -21.43 4.67
CA SER A 460 6.53 -21.97 3.37
C SER A 460 7.25 -21.32 2.18
N GLY A 461 7.72 -20.07 2.33
CA GLY A 461 8.56 -19.38 1.35
C GLY A 461 9.96 -19.98 1.22
N VAL A 462 10.56 -20.36 2.35
CA VAL A 462 11.84 -21.09 2.33
C VAL A 462 11.71 -22.42 1.58
N PHE A 463 10.61 -23.16 1.78
CA PHE A 463 10.35 -24.37 1.00
C PHE A 463 10.21 -24.08 -0.51
N LEU A 464 9.58 -22.96 -0.88
CA LEU A 464 9.44 -22.55 -2.28
C LEU A 464 10.74 -22.04 -2.91
N SER A 465 11.70 -21.59 -2.11
CA SER A 465 13.03 -21.17 -2.60
C SER A 465 13.90 -22.35 -3.03
N ASP A 466 13.60 -23.55 -2.54
CA ASP A 466 14.31 -24.77 -2.85
C ASP A 466 13.77 -25.43 -4.13
N VAL A 467 14.59 -25.57 -5.17
CA VAL A 467 14.17 -26.07 -6.48
C VAL A 467 13.54 -27.47 -6.42
N PRO A 468 14.09 -28.47 -5.70
CA PRO A 468 13.46 -29.78 -5.57
C PRO A 468 12.04 -29.73 -5.01
N VAL A 469 11.75 -28.86 -4.04
CA VAL A 469 10.40 -28.67 -3.50
C VAL A 469 9.56 -27.84 -4.48
N ASN A 470 10.14 -26.78 -5.04
CA ASN A 470 9.44 -25.89 -5.96
C ASN A 470 8.87 -26.64 -7.17
N VAL A 471 9.64 -27.60 -7.75
CA VAL A 471 9.18 -28.40 -8.89
C VAL A 471 7.85 -29.11 -8.61
N THR A 472 7.64 -29.59 -7.38
CA THR A 472 6.45 -30.37 -7.02
C THR A 472 5.21 -29.52 -6.74
N VAL A 473 5.38 -28.28 -6.28
CA VAL A 473 4.28 -27.42 -5.82
C VAL A 473 4.10 -26.14 -6.64
N HIS A 474 4.98 -25.90 -7.62
CA HIS A 474 4.94 -24.72 -8.48
C HIS A 474 3.58 -24.57 -9.19
N GLY A 475 3.03 -23.36 -9.17
CA GLY A 475 1.74 -23.08 -9.80
C GLY A 475 0.54 -23.76 -9.14
N GLY A 476 0.71 -24.41 -7.98
CA GLY A 476 -0.33 -25.08 -7.21
C GLY A 476 -0.97 -24.22 -6.13
N PHE A 477 -1.95 -24.80 -5.44
CA PHE A 477 -2.61 -24.19 -4.28
C PHE A 477 -1.64 -23.98 -3.10
N PHE A 478 -0.53 -24.70 -3.04
CA PHE A 478 0.52 -24.45 -2.05
C PHE A 478 1.09 -23.03 -2.18
N VAL A 479 1.43 -22.61 -3.40
CA VAL A 479 1.91 -21.24 -3.68
C VAL A 479 0.83 -20.21 -3.35
N LEU A 480 -0.45 -20.53 -3.66
CA LEU A 480 -1.58 -19.67 -3.35
C LEU A 480 -1.71 -19.46 -1.83
N SER A 481 -1.61 -20.52 -1.05
CA SER A 481 -1.61 -20.44 0.40
C SER A 481 -0.45 -19.61 0.91
N HIS A 482 0.78 -19.88 0.47
CA HIS A 482 1.99 -19.16 0.85
C HIS A 482 1.83 -17.64 0.72
N PHE A 483 1.49 -17.14 -0.45
CA PHE A 483 1.43 -15.69 -0.63
C PHE A 483 0.24 -15.03 0.09
N HIS A 484 -0.87 -15.75 0.34
CA HIS A 484 -1.92 -15.21 1.20
C HIS A 484 -1.50 -15.12 2.66
N TYR A 485 -0.71 -16.08 3.17
CA TYR A 485 -0.15 -15.99 4.52
C TYR A 485 0.84 -14.83 4.67
N THR A 486 1.64 -14.53 3.64
CA THR A 486 2.59 -13.41 3.67
C THR A 486 1.91 -12.06 3.43
N ILE A 487 1.03 -11.95 2.42
CA ILE A 487 0.40 -10.68 2.05
C ILE A 487 -0.80 -10.40 2.94
N MET A 488 -1.82 -11.25 2.94
CA MET A 488 -3.02 -10.99 3.74
C MET A 488 -2.72 -11.18 5.23
N GLY A 489 -2.07 -12.31 5.60
CA GLY A 489 -1.72 -12.62 6.98
C GLY A 489 -0.66 -11.69 7.57
N GLY A 490 0.27 -11.20 6.75
CA GLY A 490 1.29 -10.20 7.14
C GLY A 490 0.77 -8.78 6.99
N LEU A 491 0.60 -8.31 5.75
CA LEU A 491 0.32 -6.90 5.45
C LEU A 491 -1.08 -6.45 5.85
N ILE A 492 -2.14 -7.18 5.46
CA ILE A 492 -3.52 -6.72 5.73
C ILE A 492 -3.82 -6.77 7.23
N PHE A 493 -3.35 -7.80 7.96
CA PHE A 493 -3.47 -7.81 9.41
C PHE A 493 -2.68 -6.64 10.06
N ALA A 494 -1.48 -6.31 9.56
CA ALA A 494 -0.73 -5.15 10.03
C ALA A 494 -1.45 -3.83 9.72
N PHE A 495 -2.05 -3.71 8.54
CA PHE A 495 -2.86 -2.54 8.18
C PHE A 495 -4.07 -2.36 9.12
N MET A 496 -4.76 -3.44 9.45
CA MET A 496 -5.85 -3.41 10.44
C MET A 496 -5.32 -3.02 11.83
N ALA A 497 -4.16 -3.55 12.25
CA ALA A 497 -3.51 -3.09 13.48
C ALA A 497 -3.27 -1.58 13.47
N GLY A 498 -2.69 -1.07 12.39
CA GLY A 498 -2.43 0.36 12.18
C GLY A 498 -3.70 1.20 12.18
N LEU A 499 -4.77 0.75 11.51
CA LEU A 499 -6.05 1.46 11.53
C LEU A 499 -6.63 1.54 12.94
N TYR A 500 -6.72 0.43 13.67
CA TYR A 500 -7.21 0.47 15.07
C TYR A 500 -6.33 1.30 15.98
N PHE A 501 -5.01 1.35 15.74
CA PHE A 501 -4.08 2.13 16.53
C PHE A 501 -4.16 3.62 16.23
N TRP A 502 -4.10 4.02 14.95
CA TRP A 502 -3.98 5.42 14.57
C TRP A 502 -5.29 6.11 14.19
N LEU A 503 -6.39 5.38 13.91
CA LEU A 503 -7.67 6.01 13.57
C LEU A 503 -8.17 7.00 14.64
N PRO A 504 -7.97 6.75 15.97
CA PRO A 504 -8.29 7.74 17.01
C PRO A 504 -7.58 9.08 16.81
N LYS A 505 -6.32 9.04 16.34
CA LYS A 505 -5.53 10.25 16.03
C LYS A 505 -6.01 10.94 14.76
N MET A 506 -6.34 10.17 13.73
CA MET A 506 -6.80 10.67 12.43
C MET A 506 -8.17 11.32 12.50
N THR A 507 -9.08 10.78 13.30
CA THR A 507 -10.50 11.18 13.35
C THR A 507 -10.94 11.86 14.63
N GLY A 508 -10.14 11.77 15.70
CA GLY A 508 -10.52 12.20 17.04
C GLY A 508 -11.57 11.31 17.71
N ARG A 509 -11.82 10.09 17.19
CA ARG A 509 -12.86 9.17 17.68
C ARG A 509 -12.31 7.76 17.85
N VAL A 510 -12.65 7.12 18.98
CA VAL A 510 -12.21 5.74 19.28
C VAL A 510 -13.15 4.71 18.64
N MET A 511 -12.56 3.63 18.15
CA MET A 511 -13.31 2.48 17.65
C MET A 511 -13.94 1.67 18.79
N ASN A 512 -15.09 1.05 18.53
CA ASN A 512 -15.74 0.19 19.52
C ASN A 512 -14.91 -1.09 19.74
N LYS A 513 -14.42 -1.28 20.96
CA LYS A 513 -13.55 -2.41 21.33
C LYS A 513 -14.23 -3.76 21.16
N ARG A 514 -15.53 -3.89 21.51
CA ARG A 514 -16.24 -5.18 21.38
C ARG A 514 -16.37 -5.61 19.92
N LEU A 515 -16.78 -4.70 19.04
CA LEU A 515 -16.85 -4.96 17.61
C LEU A 515 -15.45 -5.20 17.02
N GLY A 516 -14.41 -4.51 17.54
CA GLY A 516 -13.03 -4.76 17.16
C GLY A 516 -12.53 -6.15 17.52
N LEU A 517 -12.92 -6.67 18.71
CA LEU A 517 -12.61 -8.05 19.12
C LEU A 517 -13.34 -9.07 18.25
N TRP A 518 -14.62 -8.85 17.94
CA TRP A 518 -15.37 -9.70 17.01
C TRP A 518 -14.73 -9.72 15.62
N HIS A 519 -14.37 -8.56 15.09
CA HIS A 519 -13.65 -8.46 13.82
C HIS A 519 -12.34 -9.26 13.86
N PHE A 520 -11.52 -9.05 14.88
CA PHE A 520 -10.23 -9.72 15.02
C PHE A 520 -10.39 -11.25 15.03
N TRP A 521 -11.20 -11.78 15.93
CA TRP A 521 -11.33 -13.22 16.08
C TRP A 521 -11.96 -13.89 14.86
N THR A 522 -12.98 -13.28 14.28
CA THR A 522 -13.59 -13.80 13.04
C THR A 522 -12.57 -13.77 11.90
N MET A 523 -11.84 -12.68 11.71
CA MET A 523 -10.82 -12.56 10.67
C MET A 523 -9.69 -13.58 10.89
N PHE A 524 -9.14 -13.67 12.09
CA PHE A 524 -8.00 -14.54 12.39
C PHE A 524 -8.34 -16.02 12.23
N VAL A 525 -9.44 -16.47 12.81
CA VAL A 525 -9.85 -17.86 12.75
C VAL A 525 -10.16 -18.28 11.31
N PHE A 526 -11.02 -17.54 10.62
CA PHE A 526 -11.44 -17.92 9.28
C PHE A 526 -10.38 -17.66 8.21
N PHE A 527 -9.44 -16.76 8.43
CA PHE A 527 -8.24 -16.66 7.60
C PHE A 527 -7.45 -17.98 7.61
N ASN A 528 -7.14 -18.51 8.79
CA ASN A 528 -6.40 -19.75 8.91
C ASN A 528 -7.18 -20.95 8.39
N LEU A 529 -8.48 -21.02 8.66
CA LEU A 529 -9.36 -22.10 8.14
C LEU A 529 -9.55 -22.02 6.61
N THR A 530 -9.40 -20.85 6.01
CA THR A 530 -9.44 -20.68 4.56
C THR A 530 -8.16 -21.14 3.90
N PHE A 531 -7.02 -20.61 4.36
CA PHE A 531 -5.76 -20.74 3.62
C PHE A 531 -4.89 -21.91 4.07
N PHE A 532 -4.96 -22.37 5.31
CA PHE A 532 -4.16 -23.53 5.74
C PHE A 532 -4.51 -24.82 4.99
N PRO A 533 -5.79 -25.16 4.78
CA PRO A 533 -6.15 -26.33 3.97
C PRO A 533 -5.63 -26.26 2.53
N MET A 534 -5.43 -25.07 1.98
CA MET A 534 -4.90 -24.90 0.62
C MET A 534 -3.45 -25.37 0.48
N PHE A 535 -2.64 -25.40 1.55
CA PHE A 535 -1.34 -26.08 1.53
C PHE A 535 -1.52 -27.58 1.24
N ILE A 536 -2.48 -28.21 1.94
CA ILE A 536 -2.78 -29.64 1.76
C ILE A 536 -3.32 -29.91 0.35
N ILE A 537 -4.27 -29.10 -0.11
CA ILE A 537 -4.82 -29.17 -1.47
C ILE A 537 -3.70 -29.06 -2.52
N GLY A 538 -2.74 -28.15 -2.30
CA GLY A 538 -1.60 -27.96 -3.18
C GLY A 538 -0.61 -29.13 -3.19
N LEU A 539 -0.33 -29.73 -2.02
CA LEU A 539 0.48 -30.96 -1.91
C LEU A 539 -0.20 -32.17 -2.57
N LEU A 540 -1.54 -32.19 -2.60
CA LEU A 540 -2.33 -33.18 -3.33
C LEU A 540 -2.44 -32.90 -4.83
N GLY A 541 -1.74 -31.88 -5.34
CA GLY A 541 -1.52 -31.62 -6.76
C GLY A 541 -2.56 -30.70 -7.43
N GLN A 542 -3.44 -30.01 -6.70
CA GLN A 542 -4.39 -29.08 -7.32
C GLN A 542 -3.66 -27.82 -7.85
N PRO A 543 -3.69 -27.55 -9.18
CA PRO A 543 -3.15 -26.32 -9.74
C PRO A 543 -3.98 -25.08 -9.32
N ARG A 544 -3.36 -23.91 -9.26
CA ARG A 544 -4.07 -22.63 -9.15
C ARG A 544 -4.75 -22.25 -10.47
N ARG A 545 -5.76 -21.37 -10.42
CA ARG A 545 -6.48 -20.81 -11.58
C ARG A 545 -7.30 -21.85 -12.36
N VAL A 546 -7.60 -22.98 -11.76
CA VAL A 546 -8.40 -24.02 -12.39
C VAL A 546 -9.88 -23.77 -12.18
N PHE A 547 -10.66 -24.01 -13.24
CA PHE A 547 -12.11 -23.90 -13.26
C PHE A 547 -12.79 -25.12 -12.60
N THR A 548 -12.18 -26.30 -12.73
CA THR A 548 -12.62 -27.54 -12.10
C THR A 548 -11.44 -28.26 -11.44
N TYR A 549 -11.71 -29.20 -10.56
CA TYR A 549 -10.69 -29.94 -9.81
C TYR A 549 -11.13 -31.39 -9.55
N ALA A 550 -10.22 -32.24 -9.10
CA ALA A 550 -10.49 -33.65 -8.82
C ALA A 550 -11.49 -33.82 -7.67
N LYS A 551 -12.52 -34.67 -7.87
CA LYS A 551 -13.65 -34.85 -6.93
C LYS A 551 -13.22 -35.24 -5.51
N ASN A 552 -12.10 -35.96 -5.35
CA ASN A 552 -11.55 -36.32 -4.03
C ASN A 552 -11.07 -35.12 -3.21
N LEU A 553 -10.89 -33.95 -3.83
CA LEU A 553 -10.49 -32.71 -3.14
C LEU A 553 -11.69 -31.82 -2.78
N GLN A 554 -12.92 -32.24 -3.10
CA GLN A 554 -14.12 -31.44 -2.90
C GLN A 554 -14.30 -31.02 -1.44
N THR A 555 -14.23 -31.95 -0.49
CA THR A 555 -14.43 -31.66 0.95
C THR A 555 -13.48 -30.56 1.46
N LEU A 556 -12.20 -30.58 1.03
CA LEU A 556 -11.23 -29.55 1.42
C LEU A 556 -11.53 -28.21 0.76
N ASN A 557 -11.96 -28.22 -0.51
CA ASN A 557 -12.36 -26.98 -1.21
C ASN A 557 -13.64 -26.38 -0.62
N ASP A 558 -14.64 -27.20 -0.25
CA ASP A 558 -15.87 -26.75 0.40
C ASP A 558 -15.57 -26.12 1.76
N PHE A 559 -14.77 -26.80 2.58
CA PHE A 559 -14.35 -26.28 3.88
C PHE A 559 -13.61 -24.93 3.74
N SER A 560 -12.66 -24.84 2.81
CA SER A 560 -11.94 -23.62 2.52
C SER A 560 -12.87 -22.50 1.99
N SER A 561 -13.87 -22.83 1.15
CA SER A 561 -14.81 -21.86 0.59
C SER A 561 -15.77 -21.31 1.64
N ILE A 562 -16.36 -22.17 2.47
CA ILE A 562 -17.24 -21.75 3.57
C ILE A 562 -16.48 -20.84 4.54
N SER A 563 -15.25 -21.23 4.88
CA SER A 563 -14.37 -20.40 5.72
C SER A 563 -14.04 -19.05 5.07
N ALA A 564 -13.85 -19.00 3.75
CA ALA A 564 -13.61 -17.76 3.03
C ALA A 564 -14.82 -16.82 3.06
N PHE A 565 -16.05 -17.32 2.99
CA PHE A 565 -17.25 -16.49 3.14
C PHE A 565 -17.34 -15.87 4.55
N LEU A 566 -16.99 -16.63 5.58
CA LEU A 566 -16.95 -16.13 6.96
C LEU A 566 -15.79 -15.14 7.18
N LEU A 567 -14.67 -15.35 6.50
CA LEU A 567 -13.57 -14.37 6.43
C LEU A 567 -14.05 -13.06 5.77
N GLY A 568 -14.77 -13.14 4.64
CA GLY A 568 -15.38 -11.98 4.00
C GLY A 568 -16.36 -11.25 4.93
N ALA A 569 -17.17 -11.99 5.71
CA ALA A 569 -18.07 -11.41 6.70
C ALA A 569 -17.31 -10.64 7.81
N SER A 570 -16.07 -10.99 8.14
CA SER A 570 -15.28 -10.25 9.12
C SER A 570 -15.05 -8.79 8.70
N PHE A 571 -14.87 -8.53 7.41
CA PHE A 571 -14.74 -7.15 6.89
C PHE A 571 -16.04 -6.37 7.02
N LEU A 572 -17.21 -7.02 6.92
CA LEU A 572 -18.49 -6.35 7.20
C LEU A 572 -18.58 -5.93 8.68
N ILE A 573 -18.04 -6.73 9.61
CA ILE A 573 -17.94 -6.35 11.03
C ILE A 573 -17.02 -5.13 11.19
N PHE A 574 -15.90 -5.07 10.46
CA PHE A 574 -15.02 -3.90 10.45
C PHE A 574 -15.74 -2.65 9.94
N PHE A 575 -16.40 -2.72 8.80
CA PHE A 575 -17.16 -1.59 8.24
C PHE A 575 -18.29 -1.17 9.18
N ALA A 576 -19.01 -2.12 9.79
CA ALA A 576 -20.03 -1.83 10.80
C ALA A 576 -19.43 -1.09 12.01
N ASN A 577 -18.26 -1.54 12.49
CA ASN A 577 -17.53 -0.86 13.57
C ASN A 577 -17.10 0.56 13.18
N LEU A 578 -16.59 0.73 11.97
CA LEU A 578 -16.19 2.04 11.45
C LEU A 578 -17.40 2.98 11.40
N MET A 579 -18.50 2.55 10.80
CA MET A 579 -19.74 3.33 10.72
C MET A 579 -20.31 3.66 12.11
N TRP A 580 -20.39 2.67 12.99
CA TRP A 580 -20.86 2.85 14.36
C TRP A 580 -20.02 3.88 15.11
N SER A 581 -18.69 3.71 15.07
CA SER A 581 -17.77 4.54 15.89
C SER A 581 -17.55 5.93 15.31
N GLN A 582 -17.71 6.12 14.00
CA GLN A 582 -17.47 7.42 13.39
C GLN A 582 -18.74 8.26 13.20
N PHE A 583 -19.91 7.62 13.03
CA PHE A 583 -21.13 8.34 12.63
C PHE A 583 -22.32 8.10 13.54
N ILE A 584 -22.56 6.85 14.01
CA ILE A 584 -23.78 6.50 14.76
C ILE A 584 -23.63 6.80 16.26
N ASN A 585 -22.55 6.33 16.88
CA ASN A 585 -22.27 6.54 18.33
C ASN A 585 -20.82 6.97 18.53
N PRO A 586 -20.43 8.16 18.04
CA PRO A 586 -19.05 8.61 18.09
C PRO A 586 -18.64 8.93 19.54
N LYS A 587 -17.54 8.32 19.98
CA LYS A 587 -16.91 8.62 21.26
C LYS A 587 -15.62 9.40 21.00
N LYS A 588 -15.49 10.58 21.62
CA LYS A 588 -14.28 11.40 21.52
C LYS A 588 -13.07 10.62 22.05
N SER A 589 -11.98 10.66 21.31
CA SER A 589 -10.71 10.08 21.74
C SER A 589 -10.00 11.02 22.71
N PRO A 590 -9.33 10.51 23.76
CA PRO A 590 -8.23 11.23 24.41
C PRO A 590 -7.16 11.60 23.37
N ALA A 591 -6.33 12.58 23.66
CA ALA A 591 -5.25 12.99 22.77
C ALA A 591 -4.29 11.82 22.46
N ASN A 592 -4.00 10.99 23.46
CA ASN A 592 -3.16 9.81 23.38
C ASN A 592 -3.80 8.62 24.14
N PRO A 593 -4.73 7.87 23.53
CA PRO A 593 -5.47 6.80 24.21
C PRO A 593 -4.60 5.60 24.59
N TRP A 594 -3.41 5.48 23.99
CA TRP A 594 -2.50 4.35 24.17
C TRP A 594 -1.33 4.67 25.09
N GLU A 595 -1.19 5.93 25.53
CA GLU A 595 0.00 6.42 26.25
C GLU A 595 1.28 6.12 25.46
N SER A 596 1.23 6.30 24.14
CA SER A 596 2.36 6.13 23.25
C SER A 596 3.36 7.27 23.41
N LEU A 597 4.65 6.97 23.29
CA LEU A 597 5.72 7.97 23.33
C LEU A 597 6.05 8.53 21.94
N GLY A 598 5.43 8.00 20.87
CA GLY A 598 5.65 8.46 19.50
C GLY A 598 5.34 9.95 19.32
N LEU A 599 6.12 10.61 18.47
CA LEU A 599 5.99 12.07 18.23
C LEU A 599 4.62 12.44 17.65
N GLU A 600 4.04 11.56 16.83
CA GLU A 600 2.69 11.73 16.28
C GLU A 600 1.58 11.82 17.35
N TRP A 601 1.84 11.30 18.53
CA TRP A 601 0.91 11.39 19.68
C TRP A 601 1.13 12.61 20.56
N GLN A 602 2.23 13.37 20.36
CA GLN A 602 2.56 14.56 21.14
C GLN A 602 1.98 15.85 20.55
N THR A 603 1.32 15.79 19.40
CA THR A 603 0.57 16.91 18.83
C THR A 603 -0.91 16.84 19.18
N ALA A 604 -1.66 17.92 18.98
CA ALA A 604 -3.10 18.01 19.28
C ALA A 604 -3.94 17.00 18.47
N THR A 605 -5.15 16.69 18.98
CA THR A 605 -6.14 15.84 18.30
C THR A 605 -7.46 16.59 18.20
N PRO A 606 -7.97 16.95 17.00
CA PRO A 606 -7.39 16.70 15.67
C PRO A 606 -6.09 17.46 15.43
N ILE A 607 -5.26 16.91 14.53
CA ILE A 607 -3.94 17.46 14.23
C ILE A 607 -4.08 18.81 13.49
N PRO A 608 -3.32 19.85 13.89
CA PRO A 608 -3.36 21.16 13.24
C PRO A 608 -2.86 21.08 11.78
N PRO A 609 -3.22 22.06 10.92
CA PRO A 609 -2.84 22.05 9.51
C PRO A 609 -1.33 21.90 9.27
N HIS A 610 -0.51 22.53 10.08
CA HIS A 610 0.97 22.51 9.97
C HIS A 610 1.64 21.43 10.85
N ASN A 611 0.91 20.43 11.33
CA ASN A 611 1.36 19.34 12.18
C ASN A 611 1.81 19.79 13.59
N PHE A 612 2.67 20.76 13.67
CA PHE A 612 3.25 21.32 14.91
C PHE A 612 3.25 22.83 14.83
N ASP A 613 2.89 23.50 15.92
CA ASP A 613 2.95 24.95 16.03
C ASP A 613 4.41 25.44 16.02
N ARG A 614 5.29 24.69 16.67
CA ARG A 614 6.75 24.86 16.60
C ARG A 614 7.41 23.57 16.12
N ILE A 615 8.55 23.66 15.42
CA ILE A 615 9.32 22.49 15.01
C ILE A 615 9.92 21.87 16.28
N PRO A 616 9.62 20.58 16.57
CA PRO A 616 10.16 19.92 17.75
C PRO A 616 11.68 19.71 17.62
N VAL A 617 12.41 19.78 18.74
CA VAL A 617 13.82 19.35 18.82
C VAL A 617 13.85 17.99 19.49
N ILE A 618 14.36 17.00 18.80
CA ILE A 618 14.38 15.62 19.31
C ILE A 618 15.56 15.41 20.26
N MET A 619 15.25 15.11 21.51
CA MET A 619 16.22 15.06 22.60
C MET A 619 16.72 13.64 22.87
N THR A 620 15.88 12.61 22.72
CA THR A 620 16.18 11.24 23.10
C THR A 620 15.91 10.24 21.99
N ASP A 621 16.36 9.01 22.17
CA ASP A 621 16.05 7.90 21.26
C ASP A 621 14.57 7.49 21.39
N PRO A 622 13.94 6.87 20.38
CA PRO A 622 12.56 6.40 20.46
C PRO A 622 12.44 5.19 21.40
N TYR A 623 11.21 4.94 21.86
CA TYR A 623 10.83 3.71 22.59
C TYR A 623 11.34 3.58 24.04
N HIS A 624 11.61 4.67 24.77
CA HIS A 624 11.97 4.64 26.20
C HIS A 624 10.79 4.30 27.13
N TYR A 625 10.07 3.22 26.83
CA TYR A 625 8.99 2.74 27.70
C TYR A 625 9.56 2.10 28.97
N SER A 626 8.93 2.35 30.13
CA SER A 626 9.27 1.81 31.45
C SER A 626 10.44 2.45 32.21
N GLU A 627 11.09 3.45 31.69
CA GLU A 627 12.11 4.19 32.43
C GLU A 627 11.43 5.30 33.26
N ALA A 628 11.40 5.14 34.58
CA ALA A 628 10.90 6.19 35.47
C ALA A 628 11.82 7.42 35.37
N GLY A 629 11.24 8.57 34.96
CA GLY A 629 12.02 9.79 34.75
C GLY A 629 12.71 9.88 33.40
N ALA A 630 12.35 9.03 32.42
CA ALA A 630 12.83 9.17 31.05
C ALA A 630 12.56 10.59 30.53
N PRO A 631 13.56 11.27 29.93
CA PRO A 631 13.35 12.60 29.37
C PRO A 631 12.33 12.56 28.24
N ALA A 632 11.64 13.68 28.01
CA ALA A 632 10.70 13.80 26.91
C ALA A 632 11.40 13.51 25.56
N LEU A 633 10.69 12.84 24.64
CA LEU A 633 11.22 12.54 23.32
C LEU A 633 11.62 13.84 22.58
N ALA A 634 10.82 14.88 22.71
CA ALA A 634 11.01 16.15 22.04
C ALA A 634 10.82 17.33 22.97
N ASP A 635 11.57 18.40 22.71
CA ASP A 635 11.37 19.73 23.29
C ASP A 635 10.63 20.62 22.27
N PHE A 636 9.56 21.28 22.74
CA PHE A 636 8.75 22.20 21.94
C PHE A 636 9.01 23.68 22.30
N GLY A 637 9.98 23.98 23.18
CA GLY A 637 10.28 25.31 23.72
C GLY A 637 9.32 25.71 24.86
N ASP A 638 9.83 26.46 25.84
CA ASP A 638 9.04 27.00 26.93
C ASP A 638 8.03 28.01 26.40
N ASP A 639 6.80 27.65 26.28
CA ASP A 639 5.54 28.38 26.45
C ASP A 639 4.38 27.60 25.80
N ASP A 640 3.34 27.34 26.64
CA ASP A 640 1.99 26.91 26.24
C ASP A 640 1.71 25.47 25.80
N PHE A 641 2.37 24.44 26.32
CA PHE A 641 1.69 23.17 26.49
C PHE A 641 1.11 23.05 27.89
N VAL A 642 -0.17 23.42 28.05
CA VAL A 642 -0.95 23.05 29.21
C VAL A 642 -0.94 21.53 29.31
N HIS A 643 -0.14 21.03 30.24
CA HIS A 643 -0.26 19.67 30.72
C HIS A 643 -1.69 19.50 31.27
N THR A 644 -2.59 18.90 30.49
CA THR A 644 -3.77 18.28 31.08
C THR A 644 -3.33 16.98 31.75
N SER A 645 -2.48 17.10 32.78
CA SER A 645 -2.37 16.10 33.81
C SER A 645 -3.70 16.13 34.57
N SER A 646 -4.36 14.98 34.62
CA SER A 646 -5.51 14.70 35.47
C SER A 646 -5.37 15.37 36.84
N GLY A 647 -6.15 16.40 37.07
CA GLY A 647 -6.32 16.95 38.43
C GLY A 647 -6.95 15.89 39.33
N SER A 648 -6.15 15.26 40.14
CA SER A 648 -6.64 14.68 41.40
C SER A 648 -6.91 15.85 42.35
N THR A 649 -8.14 16.29 42.39
CA THR A 649 -8.63 17.13 43.51
C THR A 649 -8.63 16.28 44.76
N THR A 650 -7.60 16.39 45.57
CA THR A 650 -7.70 16.09 46.99
C THR A 650 -8.37 17.30 47.66
N SER A 651 -9.64 17.15 47.98
CA SER A 651 -10.33 18.00 48.94
C SER A 651 -9.65 17.84 50.31
N GLY A 652 -8.86 18.82 50.70
CA GLY A 652 -8.42 19.00 52.06
C GLY A 652 -9.50 19.74 52.85
N ASP A 653 -10.22 19.03 53.65
CA ASP A 653 -11.02 19.57 54.74
C ASP A 653 -10.08 20.21 55.77
N GLY A 654 -10.29 21.45 56.09
CA GLY A 654 -9.56 22.21 57.07
C GLY A 654 -10.55 23.02 57.91
N SER A 655 -10.96 22.43 59.02
CA SER A 655 -11.69 23.04 60.11
C SER A 655 -11.01 24.29 60.71
N ALA A 656 -11.71 25.36 60.86
CA ALA A 656 -11.84 26.16 62.08
C ALA A 656 -13.06 27.10 61.97
#